data_bd4b5c411424a04d32ce006d48b33528
#
_entry.id   bd4b5c411424a04d32ce006d48b33528
#
_cell.length_a   1.000
_cell.length_b   1.000
_cell.length_c   1.000
_cell.angle_alpha   90.00
_cell.angle_beta   90.00
_cell.angle_gamma   90.00
#
_symmetry.space_group_name_H-M   'P 1'
#
loop_
_entity.id
_entity.type
_entity.pdbx_description
1 polymer ?
#
loop_
_entity_poly.entity_id
_entity_poly.type
_entity_poly.pdbx_seq_one_letter_code
_entity_poly.pdbx_strand_id
1 'polypeptide(L)'
;MPDSTQAPWLSDYDLYLLGEGTHYHAYEKMGAHLGEQDGRRGIHFAVWAPNAREVSVIGDFNAWNPQSNGLRLRGAAGVWEGFVPDQGAGTLYKYHIASRYGEYQVDKADPYAFAAEIRPQTASRVWDLGTYSWGDSEWMANRGSRNGLGCAVSIYEVHLGSWRRIPEEGNRSLTYREMAVQLADYVHDAGYTHVEFLPVMEHPFDGSWGYQVIGYYAPTSRFGTPSDFMYLVDCLHRRGIGVIVDWVPAHFPKDEAGLGYFDGTHLYEHSDPRQGEQPDWNTLVFNYGRSEVRGFLIANALFWYEQYHVDGLRVDAVASMLYLDYGRSKGQWVPNRYGGKENIDALQFLRQLNEQVYAAFPDAMMVAEESTAWPMVSRPTFLGGLGFNLKWNMGWMHDTLKYMSNDPIYRRYCQNQITFSLVYAFSENFVLPLSHDEVVYGKGSMVRKMPGDDWQKFANLRLLYGYMWGHPGKKLLFMGDDFGQCDEWNHDSSLDWHLLEQPQHSGLRRWVRDLNTFYRGQPSVYEVDFEPSGFEWVDSGDFEGSVISFLRRAKNHGDMTLFVCNFTPVPRHNYRVGAPVNGYWIEALNSDAPLYGGSGQGNSGGVEAVPLPVHGRPYSLELTIPPLGILVLRPGPRQEL
;
A
#
# COMPACT_ATOMS: atom_id res chain seq x y z
N MET A 1 32.46 -43.28 -3.08
CA MET A 1 32.99 -42.01 -3.58
C MET A 1 31.85 -41.33 -4.30
N PRO A 2 31.46 -40.13 -3.96
CA PRO A 2 30.40 -39.45 -4.71
C PRO A 2 30.91 -39.10 -6.11
N ASP A 3 30.14 -39.44 -7.11
CA ASP A 3 30.38 -39.20 -8.52
C ASP A 3 30.42 -37.67 -8.77
N SER A 4 31.60 -37.16 -9.10
CA SER A 4 31.91 -35.71 -9.08
C SER A 4 31.82 -35.03 -10.46
N THR A 5 30.94 -35.50 -11.34
CA THR A 5 30.89 -35.02 -12.73
C THR A 5 29.67 -34.15 -13.07
N GLN A 6 28.76 -33.91 -12.13
CA GLN A 6 27.59 -33.08 -12.41
C GLN A 6 27.94 -31.58 -12.28
N ALA A 7 27.66 -30.78 -13.32
CA ALA A 7 27.75 -29.31 -13.23
C ALA A 7 26.75 -28.81 -12.18
N PRO A 8 27.18 -27.98 -11.24
CA PRO A 8 26.29 -27.47 -10.20
C PRO A 8 25.26 -26.51 -10.78
N TRP A 9 24.05 -26.48 -10.19
CA TRP A 9 22.99 -25.54 -10.54
C TRP A 9 23.38 -24.08 -10.19
N LEU A 10 23.87 -23.88 -8.93
CA LEU A 10 24.46 -22.61 -8.52
C LEU A 10 25.95 -22.58 -8.83
N SER A 11 26.41 -21.48 -9.44
CA SER A 11 27.82 -21.20 -9.60
C SER A 11 28.48 -20.78 -8.27
N ASP A 12 29.80 -20.84 -8.18
CA ASP A 12 30.53 -20.33 -7.01
C ASP A 12 30.34 -18.82 -6.84
N TYR A 13 30.07 -18.09 -7.94
CA TYR A 13 29.75 -16.67 -7.89
C TYR A 13 28.35 -16.41 -7.29
N ASP A 14 27.34 -17.24 -7.63
CA ASP A 14 26.03 -17.17 -6.99
C ASP A 14 26.14 -17.38 -5.49
N LEU A 15 26.91 -18.38 -5.06
CA LEU A 15 27.14 -18.68 -3.63
C LEU A 15 27.86 -17.52 -2.91
N TYR A 16 28.81 -16.88 -3.55
CA TYR A 16 29.47 -15.70 -3.02
C TYR A 16 28.50 -14.54 -2.84
N LEU A 17 27.71 -14.21 -3.85
CA LEU A 17 26.72 -13.15 -3.79
C LEU A 17 25.62 -13.41 -2.74
N LEU A 18 25.18 -14.67 -2.58
CA LEU A 18 24.23 -15.06 -1.53
C LEU A 18 24.81 -14.80 -0.13
N GLY A 19 26.06 -15.18 0.12
CA GLY A 19 26.74 -14.94 1.40
C GLY A 19 26.94 -13.43 1.70
N GLU A 20 27.22 -12.63 0.68
CA GLU A 20 27.33 -11.17 0.80
C GLU A 20 25.95 -10.47 0.94
N GLY A 21 24.83 -11.18 0.64
CA GLY A 21 23.49 -10.62 0.63
C GLY A 21 23.24 -9.65 -0.53
N THR A 22 23.95 -9.85 -1.66
CA THR A 22 23.89 -9.01 -2.85
C THR A 22 23.39 -9.73 -4.10
N HIS A 23 22.93 -10.98 -3.95
CA HIS A 23 22.28 -11.71 -5.04
C HIS A 23 20.81 -11.28 -5.19
N TYR A 24 20.59 -10.11 -5.78
CA TYR A 24 19.24 -9.53 -5.86
C TYR A 24 18.28 -10.24 -6.83
N HIS A 25 18.79 -11.18 -7.65
CA HIS A 25 18.00 -12.09 -8.46
C HIS A 25 18.11 -13.53 -7.95
N ALA A 26 18.26 -13.70 -6.63
CA ALA A 26 18.40 -15.03 -6.01
C ALA A 26 17.23 -15.96 -6.33
N TYR A 27 16.02 -15.42 -6.57
CA TYR A 27 14.84 -16.18 -6.98
C TYR A 27 14.97 -16.89 -8.34
N GLU A 28 15.95 -16.55 -9.17
CA GLU A 28 16.23 -17.29 -10.42
C GLU A 28 17.02 -18.59 -10.16
N LYS A 29 17.58 -18.76 -8.98
CA LYS A 29 18.45 -19.86 -8.60
C LYS A 29 18.00 -20.62 -7.38
N MET A 30 17.50 -19.91 -6.36
CA MET A 30 16.97 -20.49 -5.13
C MET A 30 15.52 -20.91 -5.34
N GLY A 31 15.07 -21.94 -4.61
CA GLY A 31 13.75 -22.50 -4.78
C GLY A 31 13.74 -23.68 -5.77
N ALA A 32 12.65 -23.84 -6.50
CA ALA A 32 12.42 -24.92 -7.44
C ALA A 32 12.29 -24.42 -8.89
N HIS A 33 13.18 -24.89 -9.76
CA HIS A 33 13.26 -24.46 -11.15
C HIS A 33 13.21 -25.62 -12.14
N LEU A 34 12.35 -25.49 -13.15
CA LEU A 34 12.30 -26.46 -14.25
C LEU A 34 13.61 -26.41 -15.03
N GLY A 35 14.14 -27.58 -15.38
CA GLY A 35 15.39 -27.67 -16.13
C GLY A 35 15.66 -29.05 -16.68
N GLU A 36 16.86 -29.21 -17.18
CA GLU A 36 17.34 -30.48 -17.71
C GLU A 36 18.74 -30.77 -17.14
N GLN A 37 18.97 -32.03 -16.73
CA GLN A 37 20.27 -32.48 -16.29
C GLN A 37 20.52 -33.89 -16.84
N ASP A 38 21.70 -34.11 -17.44
CA ASP A 38 22.10 -35.36 -18.06
C ASP A 38 21.09 -35.91 -19.10
N GLY A 39 20.44 -35.01 -19.86
CA GLY A 39 19.44 -35.35 -20.86
C GLY A 39 18.07 -35.72 -20.31
N ARG A 40 17.83 -35.59 -19.01
CA ARG A 40 16.53 -35.80 -18.36
C ARG A 40 15.93 -34.46 -17.91
N ARG A 41 14.67 -34.25 -18.25
CA ARG A 41 13.90 -33.10 -17.71
C ARG A 41 13.55 -33.36 -16.26
N GLY A 42 13.47 -32.29 -15.47
CA GLY A 42 13.15 -32.38 -14.05
C GLY A 42 13.17 -31.02 -13.38
N ILE A 43 13.42 -31.01 -12.08
CA ILE A 43 13.40 -29.80 -11.25
C ILE A 43 14.72 -29.69 -10.50
N HIS A 44 15.38 -28.55 -10.61
CA HIS A 44 16.46 -28.13 -9.71
C HIS A 44 15.87 -27.53 -8.45
N PHE A 45 16.38 -27.94 -7.30
CA PHE A 45 16.01 -27.42 -5.99
C PHE A 45 17.21 -26.80 -5.31
N ALA A 46 17.01 -25.64 -4.65
CA ALA A 46 18.03 -24.99 -3.86
C ALA A 46 17.43 -24.30 -2.64
N VAL A 47 18.01 -24.52 -1.45
CA VAL A 47 17.54 -23.91 -0.19
C VAL A 47 18.71 -23.54 0.72
N TRP A 48 18.59 -22.43 1.43
CA TRP A 48 19.56 -21.97 2.39
C TRP A 48 19.24 -22.52 3.79
N ALA A 49 20.08 -23.42 4.29
CA ALA A 49 19.94 -24.05 5.60
C ALA A 49 21.33 -24.40 6.18
N PRO A 50 22.14 -23.40 6.58
CA PRO A 50 23.55 -23.56 6.97
C PRO A 50 23.74 -24.46 8.19
N ASN A 51 22.75 -24.60 9.06
CA ASN A 51 22.81 -25.39 10.27
C ASN A 51 22.13 -26.75 10.13
N ALA A 52 21.66 -27.09 8.94
CA ALA A 52 21.16 -28.44 8.65
C ALA A 52 22.30 -29.47 8.58
N ARG A 53 22.06 -30.66 9.11
CA ARG A 53 22.89 -31.87 8.92
C ARG A 53 22.55 -32.52 7.60
N GLU A 54 21.29 -32.61 7.28
CA GLU A 54 20.73 -33.22 6.09
C GLU A 54 19.52 -32.40 5.62
N VAL A 55 19.36 -32.28 4.31
CA VAL A 55 18.17 -31.70 3.67
C VAL A 55 17.74 -32.61 2.54
N SER A 56 16.46 -32.91 2.44
CA SER A 56 15.85 -33.61 1.30
C SER A 56 14.60 -32.90 0.79
N VAL A 57 14.27 -33.20 -0.47
CA VAL A 57 12.99 -32.72 -1.06
C VAL A 57 11.99 -33.86 -0.93
N ILE A 58 10.85 -33.55 -0.33
CA ILE A 58 9.73 -34.50 -0.16
C ILE A 58 8.51 -34.00 -0.92
N GLY A 59 7.71 -34.91 -1.44
CA GLY A 59 6.52 -34.62 -2.21
C GLY A 59 5.77 -35.86 -2.64
N ASP A 60 4.70 -35.73 -3.39
CA ASP A 60 3.91 -36.87 -3.88
C ASP A 60 4.77 -37.84 -4.70
N PHE A 61 5.76 -37.34 -5.44
CA PHE A 61 6.66 -38.12 -6.31
C PHE A 61 7.53 -39.14 -5.54
N ASN A 62 7.69 -38.99 -4.24
CA ASN A 62 8.43 -39.93 -3.39
C ASN A 62 7.65 -40.33 -2.14
N ALA A 63 6.31 -40.19 -2.18
CA ALA A 63 5.41 -40.50 -1.05
C ALA A 63 5.81 -39.75 0.25
N TRP A 64 6.31 -38.52 0.11
CA TRP A 64 6.75 -37.66 1.22
C TRP A 64 7.83 -38.29 2.10
N ASN A 65 8.68 -39.15 1.51
CA ASN A 65 9.72 -39.88 2.23
C ASN A 65 10.98 -39.01 2.43
N PRO A 66 11.33 -38.64 3.67
CA PRO A 66 12.48 -37.80 3.97
C PRO A 66 13.85 -38.42 3.66
N GLN A 67 13.91 -39.73 3.45
CA GLN A 67 15.14 -40.44 3.11
C GLN A 67 15.39 -40.51 1.59
N SER A 68 14.46 -40.00 0.79
CA SER A 68 14.58 -39.91 -0.66
C SER A 68 15.01 -38.50 -1.07
N ASN A 69 15.61 -38.38 -2.27
CA ASN A 69 15.95 -37.10 -2.89
C ASN A 69 16.74 -36.14 -1.98
N GLY A 70 17.77 -36.67 -1.30
CA GLY A 70 18.69 -35.86 -0.48
C GLY A 70 19.43 -34.81 -1.33
N LEU A 71 19.52 -33.61 -0.81
CA LEU A 71 20.25 -32.48 -1.42
C LEU A 71 21.72 -32.51 -0.97
N ARG A 72 22.57 -31.88 -1.77
CA ARG A 72 23.99 -31.75 -1.51
C ARG A 72 24.32 -30.36 -0.99
N LEU A 73 25.06 -30.27 0.11
CA LEU A 73 25.58 -29.03 0.66
C LEU A 73 26.62 -28.39 -0.28
N ARG A 74 26.47 -27.13 -0.60
CA ARG A 74 27.37 -26.33 -1.43
C ARG A 74 28.23 -25.39 -0.59
N GLY A 75 29.46 -25.85 -0.32
CA GLY A 75 30.49 -25.05 0.34
C GLY A 75 30.09 -24.46 1.69
N ALA A 76 30.72 -23.34 2.05
CA ALA A 76 30.50 -22.64 3.31
C ALA A 76 29.26 -21.74 3.34
N ALA A 77 28.65 -21.48 2.18
CA ALA A 77 27.45 -20.61 2.09
C ALA A 77 26.20 -21.24 2.75
N GLY A 78 26.25 -22.55 3.03
CA GLY A 78 25.13 -23.24 3.69
C GLY A 78 23.92 -23.46 2.78
N VAL A 79 24.12 -23.42 1.47
CA VAL A 79 23.08 -23.71 0.48
C VAL A 79 23.09 -25.19 0.14
N TRP A 80 21.92 -25.80 0.08
CA TRP A 80 21.70 -27.18 -0.34
C TRP A 80 21.05 -27.17 -1.72
N GLU A 81 21.58 -28.00 -2.66
CA GLU A 81 21.03 -28.09 -4.02
C GLU A 81 20.91 -29.55 -4.47
N GLY A 82 20.01 -29.82 -5.41
CA GLY A 82 19.87 -31.12 -6.07
C GLY A 82 18.91 -31.09 -7.23
N PHE A 83 18.84 -32.20 -7.98
CA PHE A 83 17.97 -32.36 -9.12
C PHE A 83 17.06 -33.58 -8.94
N VAL A 84 15.76 -33.37 -9.21
CA VAL A 84 14.77 -34.46 -9.20
C VAL A 84 14.25 -34.66 -10.62
N PRO A 85 14.61 -35.77 -11.29
CA PRO A 85 14.20 -36.01 -12.65
C PRO A 85 12.72 -36.41 -12.75
N ASP A 86 12.16 -36.27 -13.97
CA ASP A 86 10.83 -36.73 -14.36
C ASP A 86 9.68 -36.04 -13.58
N GLN A 87 9.94 -34.85 -13.01
CA GLN A 87 8.96 -33.98 -12.38
C GLN A 87 8.81 -32.70 -13.20
N GLY A 88 7.67 -31.98 -13.02
CA GLY A 88 7.33 -30.81 -13.81
C GLY A 88 6.55 -29.74 -13.03
N ALA A 89 6.05 -28.75 -13.77
CA ALA A 89 5.19 -27.73 -13.21
C ALA A 89 3.95 -28.35 -12.53
N GLY A 90 3.56 -27.78 -11.39
CA GLY A 90 2.45 -28.30 -10.57
C GLY A 90 2.86 -29.28 -9.48
N THR A 91 4.10 -29.80 -9.50
CA THR A 91 4.62 -30.73 -8.46
C THR A 91 4.55 -30.05 -7.09
N LEU A 92 3.96 -30.78 -6.12
CA LEU A 92 3.93 -30.36 -4.70
C LEU A 92 5.18 -30.87 -3.98
N TYR A 93 5.78 -30.02 -3.15
CA TYR A 93 6.98 -30.37 -2.41
C TYR A 93 7.15 -29.57 -1.13
N LYS A 94 8.01 -30.09 -0.24
CA LYS A 94 8.59 -29.40 0.92
C LYS A 94 10.07 -29.74 1.04
N TYR A 95 10.78 -28.98 1.85
CA TYR A 95 12.11 -29.37 2.32
C TYR A 95 11.99 -30.04 3.69
N HIS A 96 12.42 -31.29 3.79
CA HIS A 96 12.66 -31.95 5.07
C HIS A 96 14.06 -31.58 5.54
N ILE A 97 14.16 -30.96 6.71
CA ILE A 97 15.40 -30.44 7.26
C ILE A 97 15.70 -31.13 8.60
N ALA A 98 16.83 -31.82 8.68
CA ALA A 98 17.37 -32.35 9.92
C ALA A 98 18.50 -31.43 10.41
N SER A 99 18.36 -30.86 11.59
CA SER A 99 19.33 -29.92 12.16
C SER A 99 20.62 -30.63 12.62
N ARG A 100 21.72 -29.86 12.68
CA ARG A 100 22.96 -30.29 13.39
C ARG A 100 22.81 -30.23 14.91
N TYR A 101 21.81 -29.50 15.40
CA TYR A 101 21.59 -29.25 16.82
C TYR A 101 20.42 -30.11 17.33
N GLY A 102 20.72 -31.03 18.24
CA GLY A 102 19.71 -31.91 18.78
C GLY A 102 19.13 -32.90 17.75
N GLU A 103 17.91 -33.35 17.99
CA GLU A 103 17.14 -34.22 17.10
C GLU A 103 16.05 -33.46 16.31
N TYR A 104 16.19 -32.15 16.19
CA TYR A 104 15.19 -31.33 15.50
C TYR A 104 15.10 -31.69 14.02
N GLN A 105 13.89 -32.00 13.58
CA GLN A 105 13.54 -32.26 12.19
C GLN A 105 12.22 -31.56 11.89
N VAL A 106 12.09 -31.02 10.68
CA VAL A 106 10.93 -30.24 10.28
C VAL A 106 10.72 -30.28 8.78
N ASP A 107 9.45 -30.16 8.36
CA ASP A 107 9.06 -30.03 6.96
C ASP A 107 8.70 -28.56 6.66
N LYS A 108 9.54 -27.87 5.92
CA LYS A 108 9.42 -26.46 5.59
C LYS A 108 8.87 -26.23 4.18
N ALA A 109 7.98 -25.26 4.04
CA ALA A 109 7.71 -24.67 2.73
C ALA A 109 8.98 -23.99 2.19
N ASP A 110 9.07 -23.88 0.89
CA ASP A 110 10.20 -23.23 0.23
C ASP A 110 10.08 -21.69 0.36
N PRO A 111 11.07 -21.01 0.95
CA PRO A 111 11.07 -19.57 1.08
C PRO A 111 10.99 -18.81 -0.26
N TYR A 112 11.45 -19.41 -1.37
CA TYR A 112 11.45 -18.86 -2.71
C TYR A 112 10.38 -19.46 -3.63
N ALA A 113 9.40 -20.21 -3.10
CA ALA A 113 8.34 -20.79 -3.91
C ALA A 113 7.51 -19.72 -4.63
N PHE A 114 7.26 -19.91 -5.91
CA PHE A 114 6.42 -19.02 -6.74
C PHE A 114 4.92 -19.32 -6.62
N ALA A 115 4.57 -20.48 -6.08
CA ALA A 115 3.18 -20.87 -5.85
C ALA A 115 3.09 -21.76 -4.61
N ALA A 116 1.94 -21.74 -3.95
CA ALA A 116 1.63 -22.56 -2.80
C ALA A 116 0.43 -23.47 -3.06
N GLU A 117 0.33 -24.52 -2.27
CA GLU A 117 -0.86 -25.35 -2.17
C GLU A 117 -1.98 -24.55 -1.50
N ILE A 118 -3.24 -24.90 -1.82
CA ILE A 118 -4.40 -24.27 -1.19
C ILE A 118 -4.44 -24.71 0.30
N ARG A 119 -4.53 -23.72 1.17
CA ARG A 119 -4.67 -23.96 2.62
C ARG A 119 -5.89 -24.87 2.95
N PRO A 120 -5.85 -25.64 4.03
CA PRO A 120 -4.92 -25.61 5.16
C PRO A 120 -3.59 -26.31 4.90
N GLN A 121 -3.38 -26.87 3.72
CA GLN A 121 -2.11 -27.46 3.33
C GLN A 121 -1.02 -26.39 3.21
N THR A 122 0.25 -26.81 3.29
CA THR A 122 1.38 -25.91 3.40
C THR A 122 2.55 -26.29 2.46
N ALA A 123 2.29 -27.10 1.45
CA ALA A 123 3.31 -27.44 0.48
C ALA A 123 3.54 -26.27 -0.51
N SER A 124 4.76 -26.17 -0.98
CA SER A 124 5.12 -25.36 -2.12
C SER A 124 4.75 -26.07 -3.41
N ARG A 125 4.46 -25.30 -4.46
CA ARG A 125 4.13 -25.83 -5.79
C ARG A 125 5.12 -25.28 -6.82
N VAL A 126 5.71 -26.17 -7.61
CA VAL A 126 6.56 -25.77 -8.73
C VAL A 126 5.74 -25.01 -9.77
N TRP A 127 6.17 -23.82 -10.14
CA TRP A 127 5.48 -22.98 -11.09
C TRP A 127 6.44 -22.38 -12.12
N ASP A 128 5.99 -22.28 -13.38
CA ASP A 128 6.72 -21.61 -14.45
C ASP A 128 6.09 -20.22 -14.70
N LEU A 129 6.76 -19.17 -14.22
CA LEU A 129 6.30 -17.80 -14.38
C LEU A 129 6.39 -17.32 -15.85
N GLY A 130 7.27 -17.93 -16.66
CA GLY A 130 7.48 -17.57 -18.06
C GLY A 130 6.33 -17.96 -18.99
N THR A 131 5.31 -18.64 -18.49
CA THR A 131 4.15 -19.06 -19.30
C THR A 131 3.10 -17.97 -19.54
N TYR A 132 3.16 -16.85 -18.78
CA TYR A 132 2.24 -15.73 -18.97
C TYR A 132 2.75 -14.76 -20.05
N SER A 133 1.86 -14.31 -20.92
CA SER A 133 2.16 -13.30 -21.94
C SER A 133 1.49 -11.97 -21.58
N TRP A 134 2.28 -10.98 -21.24
CA TRP A 134 1.84 -9.65 -20.83
C TRP A 134 1.27 -8.84 -22.01
N GLY A 135 0.17 -8.14 -21.76
CA GLY A 135 -0.47 -7.21 -22.69
C GLY A 135 -0.29 -5.74 -22.34
N ASP A 136 0.52 -5.42 -21.36
CA ASP A 136 0.67 -4.11 -20.70
C ASP A 136 1.88 -3.29 -21.17
N SER A 137 2.51 -3.64 -22.29
CA SER A 137 3.74 -2.99 -22.78
C SER A 137 3.62 -1.46 -22.94
N GLU A 138 2.44 -0.94 -23.29
CA GLU A 138 2.18 0.49 -23.38
C GLU A 138 2.22 1.15 -22.00
N TRP A 139 1.64 0.51 -20.98
CA TRP A 139 1.71 0.97 -19.59
C TRP A 139 3.15 1.00 -19.11
N MET A 140 3.87 -0.12 -19.23
CA MET A 140 5.25 -0.24 -18.75
C MET A 140 6.19 0.77 -19.39
N ALA A 141 5.99 1.11 -20.66
CA ALA A 141 6.78 2.13 -21.35
C ALA A 141 6.50 3.57 -20.86
N ASN A 142 5.32 3.82 -20.27
CA ASN A 142 4.85 5.16 -19.91
C ASN A 142 4.58 5.36 -18.41
N ARG A 143 4.75 4.34 -17.57
CA ARG A 143 4.37 4.38 -16.15
C ARG A 143 5.08 5.50 -15.37
N GLY A 144 6.30 5.86 -15.71
CA GLY A 144 7.02 6.97 -15.09
C GLY A 144 6.31 8.33 -15.21
N SER A 145 5.50 8.51 -16.25
CA SER A 145 4.65 9.69 -16.42
C SER A 145 3.37 9.64 -15.55
N ARG A 146 3.13 8.54 -14.84
CA ARG A 146 1.98 8.33 -13.96
C ARG A 146 2.37 8.26 -12.48
N ASN A 147 3.54 7.71 -12.20
CA ASN A 147 4.05 7.46 -10.83
C ASN A 147 4.85 8.64 -10.25
N GLY A 148 5.13 9.66 -11.03
CA GLY A 148 5.94 10.80 -10.60
C GLY A 148 5.29 11.63 -9.49
N LEU A 149 6.11 12.27 -8.63
CA LEU A 149 5.61 13.11 -7.53
C LEU A 149 4.73 14.27 -8.00
N GLY A 150 4.97 14.80 -9.19
CA GLY A 150 4.14 15.85 -9.82
C GLY A 150 2.90 15.33 -10.54
N CYS A 151 2.56 14.05 -10.44
CA CYS A 151 1.38 13.45 -11.07
C CYS A 151 0.19 13.39 -10.13
N ALA A 152 -1.02 13.35 -10.69
CA ALA A 152 -2.21 13.04 -9.93
C ALA A 152 -2.17 11.56 -9.51
N VAL A 153 -2.16 11.28 -8.20
CA VAL A 153 -2.20 9.94 -7.64
C VAL A 153 -3.35 9.84 -6.65
N SER A 154 -4.34 9.03 -7.01
CA SER A 154 -5.52 8.72 -6.22
C SER A 154 -5.65 7.21 -6.16
N ILE A 155 -5.56 6.65 -4.96
CA ILE A 155 -5.40 5.23 -4.69
C ILE A 155 -6.71 4.65 -4.14
N TYR A 156 -7.13 3.52 -4.68
CA TYR A 156 -8.22 2.70 -4.16
C TYR A 156 -7.63 1.48 -3.48
N GLU A 157 -7.66 1.44 -2.14
CA GLU A 157 -7.12 0.34 -1.33
C GLU A 157 -8.12 -0.80 -1.26
N VAL A 158 -7.68 -2.05 -1.51
CA VAL A 158 -8.56 -3.21 -1.70
C VAL A 158 -8.05 -4.44 -0.99
N HIS A 159 -8.93 -5.07 -0.19
CA HIS A 159 -8.77 -6.45 0.25
C HIS A 159 -9.49 -7.40 -0.70
N LEU A 160 -8.74 -8.21 -1.43
CA LEU A 160 -9.25 -9.09 -2.49
C LEU A 160 -10.34 -10.06 -1.99
N GLY A 161 -10.20 -10.59 -0.77
CA GLY A 161 -11.08 -11.60 -0.20
C GLY A 161 -12.48 -11.12 0.17
N SER A 162 -12.69 -9.79 0.29
CA SER A 162 -13.94 -9.20 0.77
C SER A 162 -14.46 -8.05 -0.09
N TRP A 163 -13.76 -7.68 -1.17
CA TRP A 163 -14.28 -6.66 -2.09
C TRP A 163 -15.62 -7.07 -2.68
N ARG A 164 -15.71 -8.32 -3.18
CA ARG A 164 -16.95 -8.94 -3.62
C ARG A 164 -16.89 -10.45 -3.41
N ARG A 165 -18.02 -11.03 -3.00
CA ARG A 165 -18.19 -12.48 -2.83
C ARG A 165 -19.40 -12.95 -3.62
N ILE A 166 -19.49 -14.27 -3.84
CA ILE A 166 -20.60 -14.92 -4.53
C ILE A 166 -21.41 -15.73 -3.52
N PRO A 167 -22.52 -15.16 -2.98
CA PRO A 167 -23.34 -15.84 -1.96
C PRO A 167 -23.90 -17.17 -2.43
N GLU A 168 -24.29 -17.26 -3.71
CA GLU A 168 -24.90 -18.44 -4.33
C GLU A 168 -23.94 -19.63 -4.43
N GLU A 169 -22.63 -19.37 -4.32
CA GLU A 169 -21.57 -20.38 -4.37
C GLU A 169 -20.86 -20.54 -3.01
N GLY A 170 -21.63 -20.55 -1.94
CA GLY A 170 -21.11 -20.73 -0.59
C GLY A 170 -20.36 -19.51 -0.05
N ASN A 171 -20.69 -18.33 -0.52
CA ASN A 171 -20.07 -17.06 -0.14
C ASN A 171 -18.55 -17.01 -0.40
N ARG A 172 -18.09 -17.69 -1.46
CA ARG A 172 -16.68 -17.64 -1.82
C ARG A 172 -16.28 -16.26 -2.35
N SER A 173 -15.03 -15.92 -2.18
CA SER A 173 -14.42 -14.77 -2.82
C SER A 173 -14.35 -14.95 -4.33
N LEU A 174 -14.23 -13.85 -5.08
CA LEU A 174 -13.90 -13.89 -6.50
C LEU A 174 -12.49 -14.46 -6.70
N THR A 175 -12.29 -15.16 -7.81
CA THR A 175 -10.96 -15.49 -8.31
C THR A 175 -10.26 -14.24 -8.86
N TYR A 176 -8.93 -14.29 -9.02
CA TYR A 176 -8.17 -13.20 -9.67
C TYR A 176 -8.76 -12.84 -11.05
N ARG A 177 -9.16 -13.85 -11.84
CA ARG A 177 -9.74 -13.63 -13.19
C ARG A 177 -11.13 -13.02 -13.15
N GLU A 178 -12.00 -13.45 -12.23
CA GLU A 178 -13.34 -12.88 -12.06
C GLU A 178 -13.26 -11.44 -11.59
N MET A 179 -12.28 -11.15 -10.71
CA MET A 179 -12.06 -9.81 -10.16
C MET A 179 -11.45 -8.86 -11.19
N ALA A 180 -10.53 -9.34 -12.03
CA ALA A 180 -9.74 -8.54 -12.95
C ALA A 180 -10.58 -7.54 -13.77
N VAL A 181 -11.64 -8.01 -14.38
CA VAL A 181 -12.51 -7.16 -15.20
C VAL A 181 -13.39 -6.27 -14.33
N GLN A 182 -14.01 -6.84 -13.30
CA GLN A 182 -14.97 -6.11 -12.45
C GLN A 182 -14.27 -4.97 -11.67
N LEU A 183 -13.09 -5.24 -11.11
CA LEU A 183 -12.33 -4.25 -10.35
C LEU A 183 -11.76 -3.17 -11.27
N ALA A 184 -11.18 -3.57 -12.43
CA ALA A 184 -10.63 -2.61 -13.38
C ALA A 184 -11.71 -1.66 -13.92
N ASP A 185 -12.90 -2.16 -14.24
CA ASP A 185 -14.03 -1.32 -14.66
C ASP A 185 -14.50 -0.40 -13.54
N TYR A 186 -14.64 -0.91 -12.31
CA TYR A 186 -15.08 -0.12 -11.16
C TYR A 186 -14.13 1.03 -10.85
N VAL A 187 -12.84 0.74 -10.76
CA VAL A 187 -11.79 1.71 -10.41
C VAL A 187 -11.63 2.77 -11.50
N HIS A 188 -11.68 2.33 -12.77
CA HIS A 188 -11.65 3.23 -13.92
C HIS A 188 -12.84 4.18 -13.92
N ASP A 189 -14.07 3.67 -13.71
CA ASP A 189 -15.29 4.46 -13.67
C ASP A 189 -15.32 5.43 -12.48
N ALA A 190 -14.75 5.03 -11.34
CA ALA A 190 -14.59 5.89 -10.18
C ALA A 190 -13.46 6.93 -10.34
N GLY A 191 -12.66 6.83 -11.40
CA GLY A 191 -11.62 7.80 -11.75
C GLY A 191 -10.34 7.70 -10.95
N TYR A 192 -10.12 6.65 -10.16
CA TYR A 192 -8.87 6.43 -9.46
C TYR A 192 -7.72 6.14 -10.45
N THR A 193 -6.51 6.44 -10.02
CA THR A 193 -5.30 6.24 -10.85
C THR A 193 -4.56 4.95 -10.51
N HIS A 194 -4.68 4.49 -9.26
CA HIS A 194 -3.99 3.30 -8.76
C HIS A 194 -4.93 2.46 -7.88
N VAL A 195 -4.63 1.18 -7.82
CA VAL A 195 -5.14 0.25 -6.80
C VAL A 195 -3.99 -0.10 -5.87
N GLU A 196 -4.26 -0.15 -4.56
CA GLU A 196 -3.35 -0.71 -3.57
C GLU A 196 -4.00 -1.96 -2.98
N PHE A 197 -3.37 -3.12 -3.19
CA PHE A 197 -3.85 -4.38 -2.62
C PHE A 197 -3.26 -4.59 -1.23
N LEU A 198 -4.13 -4.85 -0.23
CA LEU A 198 -3.67 -5.45 1.03
C LEU A 198 -2.81 -6.67 0.72
N PRO A 199 -1.95 -7.16 1.65
CA PRO A 199 -0.92 -8.12 1.30
C PRO A 199 -1.45 -9.33 0.53
N VAL A 200 -0.92 -9.53 -0.67
CA VAL A 200 -1.32 -10.61 -1.59
C VAL A 200 -0.39 -11.82 -1.52
N MET A 201 0.70 -11.75 -0.73
CA MET A 201 1.61 -12.87 -0.52
C MET A 201 0.90 -14.01 0.22
N GLU A 202 1.35 -15.25 0.01
CA GLU A 202 0.74 -16.40 0.66
C GLU A 202 0.85 -16.33 2.18
N HIS A 203 -0.27 -16.58 2.87
CA HIS A 203 -0.40 -16.49 4.32
C HIS A 203 -1.34 -17.57 4.87
N PRO A 204 -1.14 -18.08 6.10
CA PRO A 204 -1.90 -19.21 6.63
C PRO A 204 -3.27 -18.79 7.16
N PHE A 205 -3.40 -17.57 7.68
CA PHE A 205 -4.57 -17.12 8.44
C PHE A 205 -5.29 -15.95 7.77
N ASP A 206 -6.59 -16.14 7.41
CA ASP A 206 -7.40 -15.10 6.75
C ASP A 206 -7.60 -13.86 7.61
N GLY A 207 -7.77 -14.05 8.93
CA GLY A 207 -7.93 -12.94 9.86
C GLY A 207 -6.70 -12.07 10.05
N SER A 208 -5.56 -12.43 9.45
CA SER A 208 -4.40 -11.55 9.35
C SER A 208 -4.49 -10.57 8.17
N TRP A 209 -5.49 -10.71 7.29
CA TRP A 209 -5.69 -9.91 6.07
C TRP A 209 -4.48 -9.96 5.11
N GLY A 210 -3.61 -10.94 5.30
CA GLY A 210 -2.36 -11.10 4.56
C GLY A 210 -1.11 -10.59 5.27
N TYR A 211 -1.21 -9.92 6.42
CA TYR A 211 -0.05 -9.38 7.14
C TYR A 211 0.83 -10.44 7.84
N GLN A 212 0.42 -11.70 7.88
CA GLN A 212 1.23 -12.81 8.41
C GLN A 212 1.75 -13.71 7.27
N VAL A 213 2.73 -13.22 6.52
CA VAL A 213 3.26 -13.82 5.29
C VAL A 213 4.12 -15.05 5.59
N ILE A 214 3.87 -16.16 4.86
CA ILE A 214 4.73 -17.36 4.86
C ILE A 214 5.37 -17.64 3.50
N GLY A 215 4.76 -17.16 2.39
CA GLY A 215 5.28 -17.35 1.03
C GLY A 215 5.52 -16.02 0.34
N TYR A 216 6.71 -15.43 0.54
CA TYR A 216 7.05 -14.09 0.08
C TYR A 216 7.05 -13.92 -1.45
N TYR A 217 7.34 -14.99 -2.19
CA TYR A 217 7.43 -14.99 -3.65
C TYR A 217 6.18 -15.55 -4.35
N ALA A 218 5.17 -15.95 -3.60
CA ALA A 218 3.93 -16.53 -4.12
C ALA A 218 2.74 -15.60 -3.87
N PRO A 219 1.95 -15.21 -4.89
CA PRO A 219 0.64 -14.66 -4.65
C PRO A 219 -0.24 -15.74 -4.03
N THR A 220 -1.13 -15.32 -3.11
CA THR A 220 -1.95 -16.29 -2.37
C THR A 220 -2.77 -17.19 -3.28
N SER A 221 -2.71 -18.48 -3.02
CA SER A 221 -3.44 -19.52 -3.75
C SER A 221 -4.97 -19.46 -3.61
N ARG A 222 -5.48 -18.64 -2.66
CA ARG A 222 -6.91 -18.47 -2.37
C ARG A 222 -7.75 -18.06 -3.56
N PHE A 223 -7.17 -17.24 -4.45
CA PHE A 223 -7.90 -16.60 -5.54
C PHE A 223 -7.48 -17.10 -6.93
N GLY A 224 -6.54 -18.05 -6.99
CA GLY A 224 -6.07 -18.62 -8.25
C GLY A 224 -4.57 -18.86 -8.29
N THR A 225 -4.04 -18.91 -9.49
CA THR A 225 -2.63 -19.19 -9.78
C THR A 225 -1.81 -17.90 -9.91
N PRO A 226 -0.47 -17.98 -9.88
CA PRO A 226 0.40 -16.85 -10.20
C PRO A 226 0.07 -16.18 -11.54
N SER A 227 -0.20 -16.96 -12.58
CA SER A 227 -0.62 -16.43 -13.90
C SER A 227 -1.97 -15.72 -13.87
N ASP A 228 -2.87 -16.10 -12.96
CA ASP A 228 -4.15 -15.42 -12.78
C ASP A 228 -3.99 -14.07 -12.09
N PHE A 229 -3.02 -13.96 -11.15
CA PHE A 229 -2.66 -12.67 -10.56
C PHE A 229 -1.98 -11.74 -11.59
N MET A 230 -1.08 -12.29 -12.43
CA MET A 230 -0.51 -11.53 -13.57
C MET A 230 -1.63 -10.99 -14.47
N TYR A 231 -2.65 -11.80 -14.75
CA TYR A 231 -3.81 -11.36 -15.54
C TYR A 231 -4.59 -10.22 -14.88
N LEU A 232 -4.74 -10.23 -13.55
CA LEU A 232 -5.38 -9.13 -12.81
C LEU A 232 -4.60 -7.82 -12.97
N VAL A 233 -3.27 -7.87 -12.80
CA VAL A 233 -2.39 -6.70 -12.97
C VAL A 233 -2.45 -6.19 -14.41
N ASP A 234 -2.32 -7.08 -15.39
CA ASP A 234 -2.38 -6.76 -16.82
C ASP A 234 -3.71 -6.09 -17.22
N CYS A 235 -4.84 -6.56 -16.67
CA CYS A 235 -6.15 -5.94 -16.90
C CYS A 235 -6.23 -4.51 -16.33
N LEU A 236 -5.67 -4.26 -15.16
CA LEU A 236 -5.60 -2.94 -14.54
C LEU A 236 -4.74 -2.00 -15.37
N HIS A 237 -3.54 -2.42 -15.77
CA HIS A 237 -2.63 -1.64 -16.63
C HIS A 237 -3.27 -1.25 -17.95
N ARG A 238 -3.93 -2.19 -18.63
CA ARG A 238 -4.65 -1.92 -19.89
C ARG A 238 -5.82 -0.94 -19.74
N ARG A 239 -6.31 -0.72 -18.51
CA ARG A 239 -7.29 0.32 -18.18
C ARG A 239 -6.64 1.63 -17.72
N GLY A 240 -5.30 1.73 -17.72
CA GLY A 240 -4.54 2.90 -17.29
C GLY A 240 -4.51 3.08 -15.78
N ILE A 241 -4.59 1.97 -15.02
CA ILE A 241 -4.58 1.93 -13.56
C ILE A 241 -3.31 1.24 -13.09
N GLY A 242 -2.52 1.92 -12.26
CA GLY A 242 -1.32 1.36 -11.63
C GLY A 242 -1.66 0.44 -10.46
N VAL A 243 -0.71 -0.43 -10.11
CA VAL A 243 -0.87 -1.43 -9.05
C VAL A 243 0.21 -1.26 -7.99
N ILE A 244 -0.22 -1.02 -6.76
CA ILE A 244 0.61 -1.02 -5.56
C ILE A 244 0.27 -2.27 -4.76
N VAL A 245 1.28 -2.93 -4.20
CA VAL A 245 1.10 -4.09 -3.33
C VAL A 245 1.60 -3.74 -1.94
N ASP A 246 0.80 -4.07 -0.93
CA ASP A 246 1.22 -3.97 0.45
C ASP A 246 2.21 -5.09 0.77
N TRP A 247 3.41 -4.72 1.21
CA TRP A 247 4.55 -5.60 1.41
C TRP A 247 5.03 -5.56 2.87
N VAL A 248 5.18 -6.74 3.48
CA VAL A 248 5.39 -6.92 4.92
C VAL A 248 6.80 -7.41 5.23
N PRO A 249 7.85 -6.57 5.18
CA PRO A 249 9.21 -6.97 5.53
C PRO A 249 9.50 -6.86 7.03
N ALA A 250 8.54 -6.40 7.82
CA ALA A 250 8.75 -6.12 9.25
C ALA A 250 8.73 -7.39 10.09
N HIS A 251 7.84 -8.32 9.78
CA HIS A 251 7.60 -9.49 10.60
C HIS A 251 6.99 -10.65 9.79
N PHE A 252 6.95 -11.84 10.40
CA PHE A 252 6.33 -13.04 9.84
C PHE A 252 5.78 -13.95 10.95
N PRO A 253 4.80 -14.85 10.67
CA PRO A 253 4.17 -15.68 11.68
C PRO A 253 5.09 -16.79 12.18
N LYS A 254 4.72 -17.39 13.33
CA LYS A 254 5.44 -18.50 13.99
C LYS A 254 5.06 -19.89 13.46
N ASP A 255 4.31 -19.96 12.35
CA ASP A 255 3.87 -21.21 11.76
C ASP A 255 5.05 -22.13 11.42
N GLU A 256 4.96 -23.39 11.78
CA GLU A 256 6.05 -24.36 11.68
C GLU A 256 6.52 -24.55 10.23
N ALA A 257 5.60 -24.51 9.26
CA ALA A 257 5.91 -24.62 7.84
C ALA A 257 6.61 -23.37 7.26
N GLY A 258 6.56 -22.22 7.96
CA GLY A 258 7.13 -20.95 7.54
C GLY A 258 8.61 -20.77 7.89
N LEU A 259 9.04 -19.49 7.94
CA LEU A 259 10.45 -19.12 8.12
C LEU A 259 10.99 -19.29 9.54
N GLY A 260 10.11 -19.30 10.56
CA GLY A 260 10.51 -19.34 11.96
C GLY A 260 11.29 -20.62 12.31
N TYR A 261 12.43 -20.45 12.98
CA TYR A 261 13.30 -21.55 13.40
C TYR A 261 13.64 -22.54 12.27
N PHE A 262 13.97 -21.99 11.10
CA PHE A 262 13.92 -22.65 9.80
C PHE A 262 14.75 -23.93 9.71
N ASP A 263 16.00 -23.90 10.15
CA ASP A 263 16.92 -25.05 10.12
C ASP A 263 17.27 -25.60 11.52
N GLY A 264 16.38 -25.35 12.48
CA GLY A 264 16.61 -25.67 13.90
C GLY A 264 17.39 -24.58 14.62
N THR A 265 17.52 -23.42 14.00
CA THR A 265 18.09 -22.20 14.60
C THR A 265 17.25 -20.97 14.20
N HIS A 266 17.50 -19.86 14.87
CA HIS A 266 16.94 -18.55 14.48
C HIS A 266 17.66 -18.03 13.22
N LEU A 267 17.22 -18.52 12.04
CA LEU A 267 17.89 -18.26 10.78
C LEU A 267 17.48 -16.92 10.17
N TYR A 268 16.18 -16.67 10.07
CA TYR A 268 15.60 -15.45 9.52
C TYR A 268 15.31 -14.39 10.59
N GLU A 269 15.02 -14.82 11.81
CA GLU A 269 14.74 -13.96 12.96
C GLU A 269 15.95 -13.81 13.88
N HIS A 270 15.89 -12.85 14.80
CA HIS A 270 16.91 -12.67 15.82
C HIS A 270 16.71 -13.65 16.99
N SER A 271 17.80 -14.23 17.52
CA SER A 271 17.75 -15.23 18.60
C SER A 271 17.33 -14.66 19.97
N ASP A 272 17.55 -13.37 20.24
CA ASP A 272 17.04 -12.72 21.44
C ASP A 272 15.58 -12.30 21.21
N PRO A 273 14.60 -12.84 21.97
CA PRO A 273 13.19 -12.54 21.77
C PRO A 273 12.86 -11.05 21.94
N ARG A 274 13.70 -10.30 22.68
CA ARG A 274 13.55 -8.86 22.80
C ARG A 274 13.85 -8.08 21.49
N GLN A 275 14.42 -8.75 20.50
CA GLN A 275 14.67 -8.24 19.15
C GLN A 275 13.96 -9.06 18.08
N GLY A 276 13.82 -10.38 18.31
CA GLY A 276 13.32 -11.36 17.35
C GLY A 276 11.81 -11.61 17.43
N GLU A 277 11.08 -11.09 18.42
CA GLU A 277 9.64 -11.24 18.53
C GLU A 277 8.93 -9.89 18.57
N GLN A 278 7.73 -9.81 17.97
CA GLN A 278 6.83 -8.68 18.09
C GLN A 278 5.65 -9.07 18.99
N PRO A 279 5.62 -8.59 20.26
CA PRO A 279 4.64 -9.05 21.24
C PRO A 279 3.18 -8.70 20.88
N ASP A 280 2.95 -7.51 20.30
CA ASP A 280 1.61 -7.01 20.00
C ASP A 280 0.90 -7.84 18.92
N TRP A 281 1.68 -8.43 17.99
CA TRP A 281 1.17 -9.22 16.87
C TRP A 281 1.44 -10.72 16.99
N ASN A 282 2.18 -11.14 18.04
CA ASN A 282 2.64 -12.52 18.25
C ASN A 282 3.40 -13.09 17.03
N THR A 283 4.24 -12.28 16.40
CA THR A 283 5.02 -12.61 15.21
C THR A 283 6.51 -12.59 15.50
N LEU A 284 7.32 -13.08 14.54
CA LEU A 284 8.78 -12.99 14.56
C LEU A 284 9.24 -11.76 13.75
N VAL A 285 10.37 -11.19 14.13
CA VAL A 285 10.98 -10.02 13.49
C VAL A 285 12.21 -10.46 12.72
N PHE A 286 12.35 -10.02 11.47
CA PHE A 286 13.52 -10.33 10.66
C PHE A 286 14.82 -9.80 11.26
N ASN A 287 15.89 -10.59 11.15
CA ASN A 287 17.24 -10.19 11.54
C ASN A 287 17.92 -9.41 10.40
N TYR A 288 17.69 -8.10 10.36
CA TYR A 288 18.28 -7.21 9.34
C TYR A 288 19.81 -7.09 9.45
N GLY A 289 20.41 -7.53 10.56
CA GLY A 289 21.86 -7.61 10.74
C GLY A 289 22.52 -8.70 9.90
N ARG A 290 21.73 -9.69 9.42
CA ARG A 290 22.22 -10.79 8.60
C ARG A 290 22.12 -10.45 7.12
N SER A 291 23.25 -10.53 6.41
CA SER A 291 23.33 -10.16 4.98
C SER A 291 22.40 -10.98 4.11
N GLU A 292 22.32 -12.30 4.34
CA GLU A 292 21.46 -13.20 3.57
C GLU A 292 19.98 -12.87 3.74
N VAL A 293 19.56 -12.43 4.94
CA VAL A 293 18.18 -12.02 5.20
C VAL A 293 17.86 -10.70 4.48
N ARG A 294 18.79 -9.73 4.52
CA ARG A 294 18.61 -8.50 3.72
C ARG A 294 18.53 -8.81 2.23
N GLY A 295 19.43 -9.67 1.73
CA GLY A 295 19.43 -10.11 0.33
C GLY A 295 18.12 -10.78 -0.07
N PHE A 296 17.56 -11.66 0.79
CA PHE A 296 16.26 -12.30 0.60
C PHE A 296 15.12 -11.28 0.45
N LEU A 297 15.06 -10.30 1.35
CA LEU A 297 14.00 -9.28 1.32
C LEU A 297 14.15 -8.31 0.14
N ILE A 298 15.37 -7.87 -0.20
CA ILE A 298 15.59 -6.98 -1.35
C ILE A 298 15.29 -7.71 -2.66
N ALA A 299 15.74 -8.96 -2.81
CA ALA A 299 15.41 -9.79 -3.97
C ALA A 299 13.88 -10.00 -4.10
N ASN A 300 13.18 -10.15 -2.97
CA ASN A 300 11.72 -10.27 -2.97
C ASN A 300 11.03 -8.98 -3.44
N ALA A 301 11.47 -7.82 -2.98
CA ALA A 301 10.93 -6.55 -3.48
C ALA A 301 11.12 -6.40 -5.00
N LEU A 302 12.32 -6.65 -5.51
CA LEU A 302 12.62 -6.58 -6.95
C LEU A 302 11.81 -7.60 -7.75
N PHE A 303 11.60 -8.80 -7.21
CA PHE A 303 10.79 -9.85 -7.84
C PHE A 303 9.35 -9.38 -8.13
N TRP A 304 8.70 -8.66 -7.22
CA TRP A 304 7.35 -8.16 -7.44
C TRP A 304 7.29 -7.13 -8.58
N TYR A 305 8.29 -6.25 -8.68
CA TYR A 305 8.39 -5.32 -9.81
C TYR A 305 8.67 -6.03 -11.12
N GLU A 306 9.59 -7.01 -11.12
CA GLU A 306 10.07 -7.64 -12.35
C GLU A 306 9.11 -8.69 -12.89
N GLN A 307 8.57 -9.55 -12.02
CA GLN A 307 7.76 -10.69 -12.43
C GLN A 307 6.27 -10.38 -12.47
N TYR A 308 5.79 -9.46 -11.64
CA TYR A 308 4.37 -9.11 -11.57
C TYR A 308 4.07 -7.69 -12.06
N HIS A 309 5.06 -6.97 -12.57
CA HIS A 309 4.94 -5.62 -13.12
C HIS A 309 4.28 -4.60 -12.17
N VAL A 310 4.34 -4.80 -10.86
CA VAL A 310 3.74 -3.84 -9.92
C VAL A 310 4.40 -2.46 -10.06
N ASP A 311 3.61 -1.41 -9.84
CA ASP A 311 4.07 -0.02 -9.92
C ASP A 311 4.66 0.47 -8.61
N GLY A 312 4.23 -0.12 -7.51
CA GLY A 312 4.67 0.28 -6.18
C GLY A 312 4.58 -0.80 -5.13
N LEU A 313 5.35 -0.58 -4.06
CA LEU A 313 5.24 -1.32 -2.80
C LEU A 313 4.93 -0.33 -1.67
N ARG A 314 3.84 -0.58 -0.94
CA ARG A 314 3.61 0.03 0.36
C ARG A 314 4.29 -0.85 1.40
N VAL A 315 5.25 -0.30 2.10
CA VAL A 315 6.05 -1.01 3.11
C VAL A 315 5.36 -0.87 4.45
N ASP A 316 4.85 -2.00 4.94
CA ASP A 316 4.12 -2.12 6.19
C ASP A 316 5.00 -1.88 7.41
N ALA A 317 4.44 -1.24 8.43
CA ALA A 317 4.98 -1.13 9.79
C ALA A 317 6.43 -0.64 9.87
N VAL A 318 6.84 0.33 9.04
CA VAL A 318 8.21 0.87 9.03
C VAL A 318 8.63 1.39 10.41
N ALA A 319 7.72 1.99 11.18
CA ALA A 319 7.99 2.43 12.54
C ALA A 319 8.45 1.28 13.45
N SER A 320 7.85 0.10 13.33
CA SER A 320 8.24 -1.09 14.11
C SER A 320 9.63 -1.61 13.77
N MET A 321 10.09 -1.37 12.54
CA MET A 321 11.43 -1.72 12.09
C MET A 321 12.47 -0.74 12.62
N LEU A 322 12.14 0.57 12.63
CA LEU A 322 13.08 1.64 13.00
C LEU A 322 13.37 1.71 14.50
N TYR A 323 12.43 1.29 15.36
CA TYR A 323 12.54 1.45 16.79
C TYR A 323 12.55 0.12 17.54
N LEU A 324 13.67 -0.16 18.24
CA LEU A 324 13.85 -1.36 19.06
C LEU A 324 12.89 -1.45 20.25
N ASP A 325 12.33 -0.31 20.68
CA ASP A 325 11.36 -0.19 21.78
C ASP A 325 9.90 -0.15 21.30
N TYR A 326 9.63 -0.30 19.98
CA TYR A 326 8.27 -0.25 19.43
C TYR A 326 7.38 -1.35 20.03
N GLY A 327 6.21 -0.97 20.60
CA GLY A 327 5.30 -1.91 21.24
C GLY A 327 5.85 -2.62 22.48
N ARG A 328 6.95 -2.13 23.09
CA ARG A 328 7.64 -2.79 24.20
C ARG A 328 7.75 -1.91 25.43
N SER A 329 7.56 -2.53 26.61
CA SER A 329 7.77 -1.88 27.89
C SER A 329 9.27 -1.81 28.26
N LYS A 330 9.59 -0.97 29.24
CA LYS A 330 10.95 -0.87 29.77
C LYS A 330 11.49 -2.24 30.22
N GLY A 331 12.66 -2.63 29.70
CA GLY A 331 13.31 -3.91 29.96
C GLY A 331 12.93 -5.03 28.99
N GLN A 332 11.97 -4.81 28.10
CA GLN A 332 11.55 -5.76 27.07
C GLN A 332 12.23 -5.54 25.71
N TRP A 333 13.21 -4.67 25.63
CA TRP A 333 13.99 -4.39 24.44
C TRP A 333 15.47 -4.21 24.76
N VAL A 334 16.33 -4.31 23.75
CA VAL A 334 17.78 -4.18 23.87
C VAL A 334 18.23 -2.92 23.13
N PRO A 335 18.96 -2.00 23.79
CA PRO A 335 19.51 -0.84 23.11
C PRO A 335 20.49 -1.23 21.99
N ASN A 336 20.59 -0.37 20.98
CA ASN A 336 21.61 -0.52 19.94
C ASN A 336 23.03 -0.34 20.51
N ARG A 337 24.05 -0.61 19.70
CA ARG A 337 25.47 -0.51 20.10
C ARG A 337 25.92 0.86 20.62
N TYR A 338 25.11 1.89 20.44
CA TYR A 338 25.36 3.25 20.93
C TYR A 338 24.48 3.61 22.13
N GLY A 339 23.67 2.68 22.64
CA GLY A 339 22.75 2.89 23.77
C GLY A 339 21.40 3.51 23.39
N GLY A 340 21.15 3.76 22.12
CA GLY A 340 19.90 4.32 21.60
C GLY A 340 18.85 3.25 21.30
N LYS A 341 17.65 3.72 20.89
CA LYS A 341 16.51 2.89 20.56
C LYS A 341 16.34 2.64 19.06
N GLU A 342 17.11 3.30 18.24
CA GLU A 342 17.08 3.17 16.79
C GLU A 342 17.65 1.81 16.37
N ASN A 343 16.95 1.08 15.51
CA ASN A 343 17.44 -0.15 14.90
C ASN A 343 18.35 0.17 13.71
N ILE A 344 19.66 0.19 13.97
CA ILE A 344 20.67 0.57 12.97
C ILE A 344 20.68 -0.39 11.77
N ASP A 345 20.44 -1.68 12.00
CA ASP A 345 20.46 -2.68 10.95
C ASP A 345 19.22 -2.56 10.03
N ALA A 346 18.05 -2.31 10.61
CA ALA A 346 16.84 -2.02 9.83
C ALA A 346 16.97 -0.69 9.06
N LEU A 347 17.57 0.34 9.66
CA LEU A 347 17.86 1.61 8.97
C LEU A 347 18.74 1.40 7.73
N GLN A 348 19.80 0.60 7.86
CA GLN A 348 20.67 0.24 6.75
C GLN A 348 19.93 -0.57 5.69
N PHE A 349 19.12 -1.54 6.11
CA PHE A 349 18.29 -2.34 5.20
C PHE A 349 17.34 -1.48 4.38
N LEU A 350 16.56 -0.58 5.01
CA LEU A 350 15.59 0.27 4.33
C LEU A 350 16.25 1.20 3.29
N ARG A 351 17.41 1.76 3.62
CA ARG A 351 18.18 2.56 2.67
C ARG A 351 18.66 1.73 1.48
N GLN A 352 19.26 0.58 1.76
CA GLN A 352 19.74 -0.35 0.72
C GLN A 352 18.59 -0.84 -0.16
N LEU A 353 17.44 -1.18 0.43
CA LEU A 353 16.22 -1.56 -0.29
C LEU A 353 15.83 -0.48 -1.32
N ASN A 354 15.64 0.75 -0.86
CA ASN A 354 15.22 1.85 -1.72
C ASN A 354 16.26 2.16 -2.81
N GLU A 355 17.55 2.14 -2.48
CA GLU A 355 18.63 2.32 -3.46
C GLU A 355 18.60 1.26 -4.55
N GLN A 356 18.40 -0.01 -4.19
CA GLN A 356 18.37 -1.11 -5.17
C GLN A 356 17.10 -1.09 -6.03
N VAL A 357 15.95 -0.79 -5.42
CA VAL A 357 14.69 -0.67 -6.17
C VAL A 357 14.79 0.46 -7.20
N TYR A 358 15.25 1.66 -6.82
CA TYR A 358 15.36 2.77 -7.78
C TYR A 358 16.51 2.62 -8.79
N ALA A 359 17.54 1.84 -8.47
CA ALA A 359 18.58 1.50 -9.43
C ALA A 359 18.05 0.60 -10.56
N ALA A 360 17.15 -0.33 -10.22
CA ALA A 360 16.52 -1.24 -11.18
C ALA A 360 15.28 -0.63 -11.85
N PHE A 361 14.45 0.08 -11.08
CA PHE A 361 13.17 0.65 -11.50
C PHE A 361 13.06 2.12 -11.07
N PRO A 362 13.63 3.07 -11.84
CA PRO A 362 13.65 4.49 -11.47
C PRO A 362 12.27 5.14 -11.31
N ASP A 363 11.26 4.54 -11.90
CA ASP A 363 9.86 4.97 -11.89
C ASP A 363 8.98 4.22 -10.87
N ALA A 364 9.58 3.40 -10.01
CA ALA A 364 8.89 2.68 -8.95
C ALA A 364 8.31 3.64 -7.88
N MET A 365 7.23 3.21 -7.24
CA MET A 365 6.67 3.87 -6.05
C MET A 365 7.04 3.06 -4.80
N MET A 366 7.79 3.68 -3.87
CA MET A 366 8.08 3.11 -2.55
C MET A 366 7.37 3.96 -1.50
N VAL A 367 6.31 3.42 -0.91
CA VAL A 367 5.44 4.12 0.04
C VAL A 367 5.68 3.59 1.45
N ALA A 368 6.05 4.44 2.39
CA ALA A 368 6.26 4.02 3.78
C ALA A 368 5.00 4.21 4.62
N GLU A 369 4.56 3.16 5.31
CA GLU A 369 3.71 3.32 6.49
C GLU A 369 4.62 3.56 7.71
N GLU A 370 4.83 4.83 8.02
CA GLU A 370 5.61 5.27 9.16
C GLU A 370 4.81 6.29 9.98
N SER A 371 4.38 5.88 11.18
CA SER A 371 3.44 6.60 12.02
C SER A 371 4.08 7.55 13.03
N THR A 372 5.42 7.60 13.10
CA THR A 372 6.16 8.40 14.07
C THR A 372 6.70 9.71 13.46
N ALA A 373 7.43 10.47 14.26
CA ALA A 373 8.12 11.68 13.83
C ALA A 373 9.54 11.39 13.29
N TRP A 374 9.82 10.18 12.79
CA TRP A 374 11.11 9.90 12.15
C TRP A 374 11.33 10.84 10.97
N PRO A 375 12.46 11.58 10.95
CA PRO A 375 12.67 12.59 9.92
C PRO A 375 13.17 11.98 8.61
N MET A 376 12.89 12.69 7.51
CA MET A 376 13.46 12.41 6.18
C MET A 376 13.15 11.01 5.64
N VAL A 377 11.97 10.47 5.96
CA VAL A 377 11.51 9.17 5.44
C VAL A 377 11.46 9.21 3.92
N SER A 378 10.87 10.26 3.35
CA SER A 378 10.71 10.45 1.91
C SER A 378 11.78 11.38 1.31
N ARG A 379 12.98 11.38 1.87
CA ARG A 379 14.12 12.12 1.33
C ARG A 379 15.21 11.15 0.87
N PRO A 380 16.01 11.53 -0.15
CA PRO A 380 17.08 10.68 -0.69
C PRO A 380 18.09 10.24 0.37
N THR A 381 18.63 9.03 0.21
CA THR A 381 19.60 8.43 1.13
C THR A 381 20.89 9.24 1.25
N PHE A 382 21.36 9.84 0.14
CA PHE A 382 22.55 10.70 0.14
C PHE A 382 22.38 12.00 0.92
N LEU A 383 21.15 12.42 1.24
CA LEU A 383 20.85 13.52 2.16
C LEU A 383 20.65 13.04 3.61
N GLY A 384 20.78 11.73 3.85
CA GLY A 384 20.55 11.12 5.17
C GLY A 384 19.13 10.55 5.36
N GLY A 385 18.28 10.62 4.35
CA GLY A 385 16.92 10.06 4.37
C GLY A 385 16.86 8.54 4.29
N LEU A 386 15.64 7.99 4.32
CA LEU A 386 15.39 6.56 4.12
C LEU A 386 15.27 6.16 2.64
N GLY A 387 14.98 7.12 1.74
CA GLY A 387 14.90 6.90 0.32
C GLY A 387 13.51 6.54 -0.22
N PHE A 388 12.47 6.48 0.60
CA PHE A 388 11.10 6.36 0.09
C PHE A 388 10.73 7.57 -0.76
N ASN A 389 9.81 7.41 -1.71
CA ASN A 389 9.27 8.58 -2.41
C ASN A 389 7.99 9.12 -1.79
N LEU A 390 7.25 8.31 -1.05
CA LEU A 390 6.01 8.69 -0.38
C LEU A 390 5.96 8.15 1.05
N LYS A 391 5.20 8.85 1.91
CA LYS A 391 4.92 8.43 3.30
C LYS A 391 3.45 8.68 3.62
N TRP A 392 2.78 7.75 4.30
CA TRP A 392 1.44 7.97 4.84
C TRP A 392 1.43 9.06 5.91
N ASN A 393 0.48 10.01 5.81
CA ASN A 393 0.30 11.09 6.78
C ASN A 393 -0.69 10.68 7.88
N MET A 394 -0.22 9.88 8.83
CA MET A 394 -1.04 9.40 9.95
C MET A 394 -1.50 10.54 10.86
N GLY A 395 -0.70 11.61 11.00
CA GLY A 395 -1.06 12.80 11.77
C GLY A 395 -2.24 13.54 11.18
N TRP A 396 -2.23 13.78 9.86
CA TRP A 396 -3.37 14.38 9.15
C TRP A 396 -4.64 13.53 9.30
N MET A 397 -4.52 12.22 9.09
CA MET A 397 -5.64 11.28 9.22
C MET A 397 -6.27 11.37 10.60
N HIS A 398 -5.46 11.23 11.66
CA HIS A 398 -5.94 11.25 13.03
C HIS A 398 -6.63 12.57 13.40
N ASP A 399 -5.97 13.71 13.14
CA ASP A 399 -6.50 15.03 13.50
C ASP A 399 -7.75 15.38 12.71
N THR A 400 -7.77 15.05 11.41
CA THR A 400 -8.93 15.30 10.53
C THR A 400 -10.14 14.46 10.95
N LEU A 401 -9.98 13.16 11.19
CA LEU A 401 -11.08 12.31 11.65
C LEU A 401 -11.58 12.73 13.03
N LYS A 402 -10.70 13.10 13.94
CA LYS A 402 -11.06 13.63 15.26
C LYS A 402 -11.88 14.93 15.14
N TYR A 403 -11.45 15.86 14.26
CA TYR A 403 -12.22 17.08 14.01
C TYR A 403 -13.60 16.78 13.42
N MET A 404 -13.66 15.93 12.40
CA MET A 404 -14.91 15.62 11.70
C MET A 404 -15.92 14.85 12.58
N SER A 405 -15.46 14.05 13.52
CA SER A 405 -16.31 13.32 14.48
C SER A 405 -16.92 14.20 15.56
N ASN A 406 -16.43 15.42 15.77
CA ASN A 406 -17.04 16.36 16.70
C ASN A 406 -18.39 16.86 16.14
N ASP A 407 -19.37 17.01 17.03
CA ASP A 407 -20.61 17.73 16.71
C ASP A 407 -20.24 19.14 16.19
N PRO A 408 -20.84 19.59 15.07
CA PRO A 408 -20.51 20.88 14.45
C PRO A 408 -20.52 22.08 15.40
N ILE A 409 -21.34 22.06 16.45
CA ILE A 409 -21.39 23.14 17.47
C ILE A 409 -20.06 23.30 18.23
N TYR A 410 -19.26 22.25 18.33
CA TYR A 410 -17.98 22.26 19.05
C TYR A 410 -16.78 22.49 18.13
N ARG A 411 -16.93 22.41 16.81
CA ARG A 411 -15.83 22.51 15.83
C ARG A 411 -15.09 23.85 15.92
N ARG A 412 -15.78 24.94 16.25
CA ARG A 412 -15.17 26.25 16.46
C ARG A 412 -14.07 26.27 17.55
N TYR A 413 -14.11 25.36 18.51
CA TYR A 413 -13.12 25.25 19.57
C TYR A 413 -11.92 24.36 19.20
N CYS A 414 -12.01 23.64 18.07
CA CYS A 414 -11.06 22.64 17.65
C CYS A 414 -10.52 22.89 16.23
N GLN A 415 -10.72 24.07 15.64
CA GLN A 415 -10.35 24.37 14.24
C GLN A 415 -8.86 24.16 13.96
N ASN A 416 -8.00 24.28 14.98
CA ASN A 416 -6.59 23.95 14.87
C ASN A 416 -6.34 22.48 14.46
N GLN A 417 -7.23 21.53 14.76
CA GLN A 417 -7.10 20.13 14.34
C GLN A 417 -7.15 19.98 12.81
N ILE A 418 -7.98 20.78 12.12
CA ILE A 418 -8.09 20.73 10.66
C ILE A 418 -7.01 21.54 9.94
N THR A 419 -6.36 22.50 10.64
CA THR A 419 -5.36 23.39 10.04
C THR A 419 -3.93 23.02 10.39
N PHE A 420 -3.69 22.27 11.49
CA PHE A 420 -2.37 21.98 12.01
C PHE A 420 -1.47 21.18 11.04
N SER A 421 -2.07 20.29 10.25
CA SER A 421 -1.33 19.45 9.29
C SER A 421 -0.52 20.28 8.29
N LEU A 422 -0.95 21.50 7.98
CA LEU A 422 -0.23 22.41 7.05
C LEU A 422 1.09 22.94 7.63
N VAL A 423 1.30 22.84 8.94
CA VAL A 423 2.57 23.21 9.58
C VAL A 423 3.71 22.27 9.13
N TYR A 424 3.38 21.01 8.87
CA TYR A 424 4.36 19.99 8.50
C TYR A 424 4.11 19.34 7.13
N ALA A 425 3.05 19.73 6.40
CA ALA A 425 2.63 19.12 5.13
C ALA A 425 3.73 19.02 4.07
N PHE A 426 4.79 19.83 4.17
CA PHE A 426 5.89 19.89 3.21
C PHE A 426 7.21 19.31 3.77
N SER A 427 7.18 18.75 4.96
CA SER A 427 8.36 18.09 5.57
C SER A 427 8.67 16.76 4.87
N GLU A 428 7.66 16.06 4.41
CA GLU A 428 7.71 14.79 3.68
C GLU A 428 6.83 14.83 2.44
N ASN A 429 6.94 13.83 1.58
CA ASN A 429 6.04 13.65 0.45
C ASN A 429 4.86 12.75 0.90
N PHE A 430 3.75 13.36 1.28
CA PHE A 430 2.68 12.64 1.95
C PHE A 430 1.63 12.04 1.02
N VAL A 431 1.16 10.84 1.39
CA VAL A 431 -0.15 10.30 1.02
C VAL A 431 -1.10 10.55 2.17
N LEU A 432 -2.31 10.98 1.89
CA LEU A 432 -3.39 11.19 2.87
C LEU A 432 -4.21 9.89 2.96
N PRO A 433 -4.00 9.03 3.98
CA PRO A 433 -4.69 7.75 4.05
C PRO A 433 -6.00 7.87 4.82
N LEU A 434 -7.08 7.40 4.23
CA LEU A 434 -8.24 6.88 4.94
C LEU A 434 -8.29 5.39 4.60
N SER A 435 -7.52 4.60 5.35
CA SER A 435 -7.19 3.21 5.05
C SER A 435 -8.11 2.22 5.77
N HIS A 436 -7.90 0.93 5.49
CA HIS A 436 -8.58 -0.18 6.16
C HIS A 436 -8.49 -0.11 7.69
N ASP A 437 -7.36 0.36 8.25
CA ASP A 437 -7.17 0.47 9.70
C ASP A 437 -8.17 1.40 10.38
N GLU A 438 -8.74 2.34 9.66
CA GLU A 438 -9.66 3.32 10.23
C GLU A 438 -11.11 2.81 10.31
N VAL A 439 -11.42 1.67 9.74
CA VAL A 439 -12.79 1.12 9.66
C VAL A 439 -12.92 -0.28 10.26
N VAL A 440 -12.06 -0.59 11.24
CA VAL A 440 -12.02 -1.89 11.96
C VAL A 440 -11.89 -1.72 13.47
N TYR A 441 -12.02 -2.79 14.19
CA TYR A 441 -11.76 -2.90 15.65
C TYR A 441 -12.54 -1.93 16.52
N GLY A 442 -13.83 -1.71 16.21
CA GLY A 442 -14.72 -0.82 16.98
C GLY A 442 -14.56 0.66 16.65
N LYS A 443 -13.77 1.00 15.60
CA LYS A 443 -13.63 2.38 15.14
C LYS A 443 -14.84 2.89 14.36
N GLY A 444 -15.73 2.00 13.88
CA GLY A 444 -16.89 2.31 13.03
C GLY A 444 -16.52 2.64 11.59
N SER A 445 -17.48 2.55 10.65
CA SER A 445 -17.30 2.99 9.27
C SER A 445 -17.16 4.51 9.17
N MET A 446 -16.68 5.03 8.01
CA MET A 446 -16.55 6.48 7.80
C MET A 446 -17.89 7.21 7.97
N VAL A 447 -19.01 6.61 7.53
CA VAL A 447 -20.35 7.18 7.75
C VAL A 447 -20.70 7.26 9.25
N ARG A 448 -20.37 6.20 10.01
CA ARG A 448 -20.67 6.16 11.45
C ARG A 448 -19.83 7.12 12.29
N LYS A 449 -18.66 7.51 11.81
CA LYS A 449 -17.83 8.53 12.46
C LYS A 449 -18.43 9.93 12.35
N MET A 450 -19.29 10.17 11.36
CA MET A 450 -19.87 11.50 11.11
C MET A 450 -21.06 11.75 12.04
N PRO A 451 -21.15 12.94 12.68
CA PRO A 451 -22.24 13.31 13.57
C PRO A 451 -23.49 13.73 12.79
N GLY A 452 -24.63 13.71 13.49
CA GLY A 452 -25.91 14.20 12.99
C GLY A 452 -26.83 13.10 12.45
N ASP A 453 -27.88 13.55 11.75
CA ASP A 453 -28.80 12.67 11.03
C ASP A 453 -28.15 12.11 9.75
N ASP A 454 -28.85 11.24 9.04
CA ASP A 454 -28.30 10.56 7.87
C ASP A 454 -27.90 11.55 6.75
N TRP A 455 -28.66 12.62 6.50
CA TRP A 455 -28.28 13.64 5.54
C TRP A 455 -26.99 14.35 5.98
N GLN A 456 -26.90 14.73 7.25
CA GLN A 456 -25.72 15.40 7.81
C GLN A 456 -24.47 14.51 7.78
N LYS A 457 -24.59 13.21 8.03
CA LYS A 457 -23.50 12.25 7.92
C LYS A 457 -22.92 12.23 6.50
N PHE A 458 -23.78 12.10 5.48
CA PHE A 458 -23.32 12.11 4.08
C PHE A 458 -22.81 13.48 3.66
N ALA A 459 -23.39 14.59 4.14
CA ALA A 459 -22.87 15.93 3.90
C ALA A 459 -21.46 16.10 4.50
N ASN A 460 -21.24 15.64 5.74
CA ASN A 460 -19.91 15.62 6.36
C ASN A 460 -18.90 14.77 5.59
N LEU A 461 -19.29 13.61 5.03
CA LEU A 461 -18.39 12.80 4.20
C LEU A 461 -18.04 13.51 2.89
N ARG A 462 -19.01 14.11 2.22
CA ARG A 462 -18.73 14.90 1.01
C ARG A 462 -17.78 16.07 1.30
N LEU A 463 -17.97 16.74 2.43
CA LEU A 463 -17.09 17.82 2.90
C LEU A 463 -15.68 17.28 3.21
N LEU A 464 -15.57 16.18 3.96
CA LEU A 464 -14.29 15.53 4.29
C LEU A 464 -13.50 15.17 3.02
N TYR A 465 -14.15 14.49 2.07
CA TYR A 465 -13.48 14.09 0.83
C TYR A 465 -13.11 15.30 -0.04
N GLY A 466 -13.98 16.30 -0.15
CA GLY A 466 -13.65 17.54 -0.85
C GLY A 466 -12.44 18.25 -0.23
N TYR A 467 -12.37 18.32 1.11
CA TYR A 467 -11.22 18.86 1.84
C TYR A 467 -9.95 18.02 1.58
N MET A 468 -10.04 16.69 1.66
CA MET A 468 -8.94 15.79 1.37
C MET A 468 -8.38 15.99 -0.04
N TRP A 469 -9.25 16.11 -1.07
CA TRP A 469 -8.81 16.36 -2.45
C TRP A 469 -8.18 17.74 -2.65
N GLY A 470 -8.60 18.73 -1.86
CA GLY A 470 -7.99 20.06 -1.83
C GLY A 470 -6.68 20.14 -1.04
N HIS A 471 -6.50 19.33 -0.01
CA HIS A 471 -5.31 19.33 0.84
C HIS A 471 -4.07 18.83 0.08
N PRO A 472 -2.85 19.41 0.29
CA PRO A 472 -1.60 18.87 -0.28
C PRO A 472 -1.36 17.41 0.08
N GLY A 473 -0.89 16.62 -0.89
CA GLY A 473 -0.59 15.20 -0.74
C GLY A 473 -1.42 14.30 -1.67
N LYS A 474 -0.97 13.07 -1.89
CA LYS A 474 -1.67 12.06 -2.69
C LYS A 474 -2.85 11.49 -1.89
N LYS A 475 -3.82 10.87 -2.54
CA LYS A 475 -5.12 10.47 -1.95
C LYS A 475 -5.21 8.95 -1.85
N LEU A 476 -5.72 8.44 -0.72
CA LEU A 476 -6.03 7.02 -0.56
C LEU A 476 -7.35 6.86 0.17
N LEU A 477 -8.27 6.10 -0.44
CA LEU A 477 -9.50 5.65 0.19
C LEU A 477 -9.56 4.11 0.19
N PHE A 478 -9.98 3.54 1.32
CA PHE A 478 -10.29 2.13 1.40
C PHE A 478 -11.60 1.80 0.69
N MET A 479 -11.68 0.59 0.14
CA MET A 479 -12.86 0.06 -0.54
C MET A 479 -14.12 0.20 0.33
N GLY A 480 -15.22 0.70 -0.27
CA GLY A 480 -16.48 0.94 0.43
C GLY A 480 -16.63 2.35 1.00
N ASP A 481 -15.55 3.05 1.32
CA ASP A 481 -15.61 4.43 1.81
C ASP A 481 -16.12 5.39 0.73
N ASP A 482 -15.82 5.10 -0.53
CA ASP A 482 -16.20 5.90 -1.69
C ASP A 482 -17.72 5.92 -1.96
N PHE A 483 -18.46 4.97 -1.42
CA PHE A 483 -19.93 4.97 -1.46
C PHE A 483 -20.58 4.98 -0.05
N GLY A 484 -19.79 5.04 1.00
CA GLY A 484 -20.27 5.17 2.38
C GLY A 484 -20.81 3.86 2.95
N GLN A 485 -20.02 2.79 2.90
CA GLN A 485 -20.29 1.53 3.61
C GLN A 485 -20.76 1.83 5.04
N CYS A 486 -21.90 1.26 5.44
CA CYS A 486 -22.51 1.56 6.74
C CYS A 486 -21.88 0.84 7.91
N ASP A 487 -21.51 -0.43 7.71
CA ASP A 487 -20.90 -1.25 8.75
C ASP A 487 -19.37 -1.19 8.67
N GLU A 488 -18.71 -1.51 9.81
CA GLU A 488 -17.28 -1.71 9.81
C GLU A 488 -16.89 -2.78 8.80
N TRP A 489 -15.70 -2.63 8.22
CA TRP A 489 -15.18 -3.65 7.33
C TRP A 489 -15.06 -5.00 8.03
N ASN A 490 -15.55 -6.03 7.35
CA ASN A 490 -15.43 -7.42 7.75
C ASN A 490 -14.80 -8.22 6.60
N HIS A 491 -13.60 -8.77 6.82
CA HIS A 491 -12.88 -9.55 5.84
C HIS A 491 -13.59 -10.84 5.39
N ASP A 492 -14.57 -11.33 6.16
CA ASP A 492 -15.36 -12.52 5.85
C ASP A 492 -16.66 -12.24 5.08
N SER A 493 -16.95 -10.98 4.79
CA SER A 493 -18.14 -10.58 4.04
C SER A 493 -17.83 -9.71 2.84
N SER A 494 -18.72 -9.71 1.84
CA SER A 494 -18.67 -8.75 0.74
C SER A 494 -18.96 -7.34 1.24
N LEU A 495 -18.49 -6.33 0.50
CA LEU A 495 -19.04 -4.99 0.65
C LEU A 495 -20.54 -4.99 0.34
N ASP A 496 -21.28 -4.05 0.96
CA ASP A 496 -22.73 -3.90 0.84
C ASP A 496 -23.12 -3.19 -0.48
N TRP A 497 -22.82 -3.81 -1.61
CA TRP A 497 -23.03 -3.25 -2.96
C TRP A 497 -24.48 -2.80 -3.21
N HIS A 498 -25.48 -3.40 -2.54
CA HIS A 498 -26.88 -3.01 -2.62
C HIS A 498 -27.15 -1.58 -2.13
N LEU A 499 -26.27 -1.01 -1.29
CA LEU A 499 -26.37 0.38 -0.85
C LEU A 499 -26.29 1.38 -2.02
N LEU A 500 -25.65 1.02 -3.12
CA LEU A 500 -25.56 1.86 -4.32
C LEU A 500 -26.94 2.12 -4.98
N GLU A 501 -27.96 1.36 -4.66
CA GLU A 501 -29.35 1.61 -5.09
C GLU A 501 -29.96 2.79 -4.34
N GLN A 502 -29.39 3.20 -3.21
CA GLN A 502 -29.87 4.32 -2.39
C GLN A 502 -29.24 5.64 -2.84
N PRO A 503 -30.03 6.73 -2.95
CA PRO A 503 -29.56 8.01 -3.50
C PRO A 503 -28.35 8.63 -2.78
N GLN A 504 -28.25 8.50 -1.45
CA GLN A 504 -27.14 9.06 -0.69
C GLN A 504 -25.82 8.36 -1.04
N HIS A 505 -25.84 7.03 -1.13
CA HIS A 505 -24.67 6.21 -1.44
C HIS A 505 -24.20 6.38 -2.90
N SER A 506 -25.14 6.33 -3.84
CA SER A 506 -24.84 6.60 -5.26
C SER A 506 -24.40 8.04 -5.48
N GLY A 507 -24.95 9.01 -4.72
CA GLY A 507 -24.56 10.41 -4.72
C GLY A 507 -23.13 10.60 -4.20
N LEU A 508 -22.75 9.93 -3.10
CA LEU A 508 -21.39 9.98 -2.54
C LEU A 508 -20.38 9.36 -3.52
N ARG A 509 -20.68 8.19 -4.11
CA ARG A 509 -19.84 7.57 -5.13
C ARG A 509 -19.63 8.51 -6.33
N ARG A 510 -20.69 9.19 -6.78
CA ARG A 510 -20.58 10.17 -7.84
C ARG A 510 -19.68 11.35 -7.44
N TRP A 511 -19.79 11.80 -6.19
CA TRP A 511 -18.94 12.87 -5.66
C TRP A 511 -17.46 12.49 -5.72
N VAL A 512 -17.09 11.30 -5.25
CA VAL A 512 -15.70 10.80 -5.30
C VAL A 512 -15.21 10.69 -6.74
N ARG A 513 -16.03 10.17 -7.67
CA ARG A 513 -15.69 10.10 -9.09
C ARG A 513 -15.41 11.49 -9.67
N ASP A 514 -16.26 12.47 -9.37
CA ASP A 514 -16.14 13.81 -9.91
C ASP A 514 -14.95 14.56 -9.27
N LEU A 515 -14.63 14.28 -8.00
CA LEU A 515 -13.39 14.71 -7.33
C LEU A 515 -12.15 14.13 -8.03
N ASN A 516 -12.13 12.83 -8.32
CA ASN A 516 -11.03 12.18 -9.04
C ASN A 516 -10.85 12.74 -10.45
N THR A 517 -11.96 12.97 -11.15
CA THR A 517 -11.96 13.56 -12.50
C THR A 517 -11.38 14.98 -12.46
N PHE A 518 -11.84 15.79 -11.50
CA PHE A 518 -11.31 17.14 -11.29
C PHE A 518 -9.82 17.12 -10.94
N TYR A 519 -9.42 16.26 -10.00
CA TYR A 519 -8.04 16.09 -9.55
C TYR A 519 -7.09 15.77 -10.71
N ARG A 520 -7.47 14.81 -11.55
CA ARG A 520 -6.68 14.42 -12.74
C ARG A 520 -6.60 15.51 -13.80
N GLY A 521 -7.63 16.32 -13.90
CA GLY A 521 -7.74 17.38 -14.93
C GLY A 521 -7.22 18.76 -14.51
N GLN A 522 -6.86 18.94 -13.23
CA GLN A 522 -6.54 20.26 -12.70
C GLN A 522 -5.14 20.30 -12.04
N PRO A 523 -4.10 20.74 -12.75
CA PRO A 523 -2.72 20.74 -12.26
C PRO A 523 -2.52 21.45 -10.91
N SER A 524 -3.29 22.49 -10.62
CA SER A 524 -3.18 23.24 -9.37
C SER A 524 -3.41 22.40 -8.10
N VAL A 525 -4.05 21.23 -8.19
CA VAL A 525 -4.38 20.41 -7.02
C VAL A 525 -3.46 19.19 -6.82
N TYR A 526 -2.48 18.97 -7.74
CA TYR A 526 -1.55 17.83 -7.59
C TYR A 526 -0.10 18.12 -8.00
N GLU A 527 0.14 19.10 -8.92
CA GLU A 527 1.46 19.26 -9.55
C GLU A 527 2.53 19.73 -8.55
N VAL A 528 2.12 20.51 -7.54
CA VAL A 528 2.99 21.10 -6.51
C VAL A 528 2.47 20.70 -5.11
N ASP A 529 2.34 19.38 -4.88
CA ASP A 529 1.80 18.87 -3.62
C ASP A 529 2.78 18.96 -2.46
N PHE A 530 4.09 18.93 -2.73
CA PHE A 530 5.13 18.74 -1.72
C PHE A 530 6.00 19.98 -1.49
N GLU A 531 5.53 21.12 -2.01
CA GLU A 531 6.21 22.41 -1.86
C GLU A 531 5.25 23.46 -1.31
N PRO A 532 5.72 24.37 -0.43
CA PRO A 532 4.87 25.43 0.12
C PRO A 532 4.24 26.35 -0.93
N SER A 533 4.87 26.48 -2.11
CA SER A 533 4.36 27.28 -3.23
C SER A 533 3.05 26.78 -3.82
N GLY A 534 2.70 25.49 -3.59
CA GLY A 534 1.46 24.87 -4.06
C GLY A 534 0.23 25.14 -3.19
N PHE A 535 0.39 25.76 -2.01
CA PHE A 535 -0.71 25.99 -1.07
C PHE A 535 -0.63 27.38 -0.45
N GLU A 536 -1.80 28.00 -0.24
CA GLU A 536 -1.89 29.32 0.40
C GLU A 536 -3.21 29.46 1.15
N TRP A 537 -3.17 29.76 2.45
CA TRP A 537 -4.39 30.17 3.17
C TRP A 537 -4.95 31.47 2.61
N VAL A 538 -6.26 31.49 2.36
CA VAL A 538 -6.99 32.74 2.15
C VAL A 538 -7.52 33.23 3.49
N ASP A 539 -8.23 32.36 4.20
CA ASP A 539 -8.65 32.60 5.57
C ASP A 539 -8.77 31.26 6.33
N SER A 540 -8.11 31.17 7.46
CA SER A 540 -8.22 30.04 8.39
C SER A 540 -8.67 30.49 9.78
N GLY A 541 -9.04 31.75 9.94
CA GLY A 541 -9.30 32.42 11.22
C GLY A 541 -10.78 32.58 11.57
N ASP A 542 -11.73 32.20 10.72
CA ASP A 542 -13.15 32.25 11.05
C ASP A 542 -13.58 31.07 11.93
N PHE A 543 -13.15 31.12 13.20
CA PHE A 543 -13.50 30.11 14.21
C PHE A 543 -15.01 30.10 14.52
N GLU A 544 -15.62 31.25 14.62
CA GLU A 544 -17.05 31.37 14.95
C GLU A 544 -17.94 30.78 13.85
N GLY A 545 -17.59 31.02 12.60
CA GLY A 545 -18.26 30.45 11.45
C GLY A 545 -17.90 29.02 11.16
N SER A 546 -16.77 28.52 11.73
CA SER A 546 -16.11 27.27 11.35
C SER A 546 -15.96 27.14 9.84
N VAL A 547 -15.45 28.21 9.22
CA VAL A 547 -15.18 28.30 7.79
C VAL A 547 -13.68 28.43 7.57
N ILE A 548 -13.15 27.70 6.59
CA ILE A 548 -11.79 27.89 6.11
C ILE A 548 -11.79 28.07 4.59
N SER A 549 -10.84 28.82 4.09
CA SER A 549 -10.62 28.97 2.65
C SER A 549 -9.13 28.97 2.31
N PHE A 550 -8.77 28.31 1.22
CA PHE A 550 -7.38 28.19 0.77
C PHE A 550 -7.28 28.06 -0.75
N LEU A 551 -6.13 28.43 -1.26
CA LEU A 551 -5.75 28.33 -2.68
C LEU A 551 -4.77 27.18 -2.88
N ARG A 552 -4.98 26.46 -3.97
CA ARG A 552 -3.98 25.54 -4.56
C ARG A 552 -3.45 26.17 -5.84
N ARG A 553 -2.14 25.99 -6.09
CA ARG A 553 -1.46 26.56 -7.26
C ARG A 553 -0.65 25.49 -8.00
N ALA A 554 -0.68 25.56 -9.33
CA ALA A 554 0.23 24.80 -10.19
C ALA A 554 1.60 25.50 -10.31
N LYS A 555 2.55 24.88 -11.01
CA LYS A 555 3.81 25.52 -11.44
C LYS A 555 3.54 26.77 -12.27
N ASN A 556 2.53 26.70 -13.15
CA ASN A 556 1.99 27.89 -13.77
C ASN A 556 1.08 28.60 -12.76
N HIS A 557 1.55 29.68 -12.16
CA HIS A 557 0.82 30.42 -11.13
C HIS A 557 -0.54 31.00 -11.58
N GLY A 558 -0.80 31.03 -12.89
CA GLY A 558 -2.11 31.36 -13.45
C GLY A 558 -3.15 30.27 -13.21
N ASP A 559 -2.72 29.03 -13.07
CA ASP A 559 -3.58 27.89 -12.78
C ASP A 559 -3.75 27.74 -11.28
N MET A 560 -4.91 28.12 -10.78
CA MET A 560 -5.23 28.09 -9.36
C MET A 560 -6.64 27.58 -9.11
N THR A 561 -6.83 27.03 -7.90
CA THR A 561 -8.13 26.57 -7.42
C THR A 561 -8.34 27.07 -5.99
N LEU A 562 -9.50 27.67 -5.75
CA LEU A 562 -9.94 28.12 -4.43
C LEU A 562 -10.90 27.10 -3.83
N PHE A 563 -10.64 26.69 -2.62
CA PHE A 563 -11.50 25.83 -1.81
C PHE A 563 -12.09 26.65 -0.66
N VAL A 564 -13.40 26.50 -0.43
CA VAL A 564 -14.11 27.14 0.67
C VAL A 564 -14.96 26.11 1.39
N CYS A 565 -14.62 25.81 2.66
CA CYS A 565 -15.23 24.76 3.48
C CYS A 565 -16.07 25.38 4.60
N ASN A 566 -17.32 24.95 4.74
CA ASN A 566 -18.19 25.26 5.86
C ASN A 566 -18.46 24.00 6.68
N PHE A 567 -17.93 23.95 7.88
CA PHE A 567 -18.06 22.81 8.78
C PHE A 567 -19.30 22.87 9.70
N THR A 568 -20.25 23.76 9.41
CA THR A 568 -21.50 23.91 10.18
C THR A 568 -22.72 23.54 9.34
N PRO A 569 -23.85 23.09 9.97
CA PRO A 569 -25.08 22.76 9.26
C PRO A 569 -25.90 24.02 8.87
N VAL A 570 -25.30 25.20 8.88
CA VAL A 570 -25.95 26.46 8.57
C VAL A 570 -25.35 27.01 7.27
N PRO A 571 -26.15 27.25 6.22
CA PRO A 571 -25.65 27.92 5.00
C PRO A 571 -25.19 29.33 5.34
N ARG A 572 -24.13 29.78 4.65
CA ARG A 572 -23.59 31.15 4.79
C ARG A 572 -23.92 31.95 3.54
N HIS A 573 -24.89 32.86 3.63
CA HIS A 573 -25.25 33.74 2.53
C HIS A 573 -24.42 35.03 2.59
N ASN A 574 -24.13 35.61 1.42
CA ASN A 574 -23.33 36.82 1.27
C ASN A 574 -21.97 36.77 1.98
N TYR A 575 -21.40 35.54 2.06
CA TYR A 575 -20.10 35.33 2.70
C TYR A 575 -18.96 35.77 1.76
N ARG A 576 -18.10 36.63 2.27
CA ARG A 576 -17.08 37.26 1.42
C ARG A 576 -15.73 36.60 1.58
N VAL A 577 -15.18 36.12 0.47
CA VAL A 577 -13.86 35.42 0.43
C VAL A 577 -12.92 36.21 -0.50
N GLY A 578 -11.67 36.39 -0.08
CA GLY A 578 -10.66 37.08 -0.88
C GLY A 578 -10.27 36.31 -2.13
N ALA A 579 -10.15 37.04 -3.25
CA ALA A 579 -9.73 36.49 -4.54
C ALA A 579 -8.47 37.21 -5.06
N PRO A 580 -7.46 36.48 -5.56
CA PRO A 580 -6.22 37.10 -6.05
C PRO A 580 -6.33 37.75 -7.40
N VAL A 581 -7.36 37.42 -8.20
CA VAL A 581 -7.59 37.94 -9.55
C VAL A 581 -9.05 38.37 -9.73
N ASN A 582 -9.27 39.34 -10.60
CA ASN A 582 -10.61 39.78 -11.03
C ASN A 582 -11.22 38.78 -12.03
N GLY A 583 -12.45 39.08 -12.43
CA GLY A 583 -13.22 38.36 -13.42
C GLY A 583 -14.11 37.26 -12.82
N TYR A 584 -14.70 36.45 -13.69
CA TYR A 584 -15.65 35.43 -13.30
C TYR A 584 -14.94 34.20 -12.72
N TRP A 585 -15.43 33.73 -11.58
CA TRP A 585 -14.98 32.51 -10.94
C TRP A 585 -16.04 31.42 -11.08
N ILE A 586 -15.67 30.35 -11.77
CA ILE A 586 -16.54 29.18 -12.03
C ILE A 586 -16.62 28.33 -10.76
N GLU A 587 -17.82 28.02 -10.30
CA GLU A 587 -18.09 26.99 -9.32
C GLU A 587 -17.89 25.62 -10.02
N ALA A 588 -16.68 25.09 -9.96
CA ALA A 588 -16.29 23.85 -10.66
C ALA A 588 -16.89 22.62 -9.98
N LEU A 589 -16.93 22.61 -8.65
CA LEU A 589 -17.57 21.56 -7.84
C LEU A 589 -18.25 22.18 -6.61
N ASN A 590 -19.39 21.59 -6.25
CA ASN A 590 -20.15 21.95 -5.06
C ASN A 590 -20.69 20.67 -4.41
N SER A 591 -20.20 20.33 -3.21
CA SER A 591 -20.56 19.09 -2.52
C SER A 591 -22.03 19.00 -2.12
N ASP A 592 -22.74 20.13 -2.11
CA ASP A 592 -24.17 20.23 -1.77
C ASP A 592 -25.09 20.23 -3.00
N ALA A 593 -24.54 20.00 -4.19
CA ALA A 593 -25.36 19.86 -5.38
C ALA A 593 -26.34 18.68 -5.27
N PRO A 594 -27.58 18.80 -5.77
CA PRO A 594 -28.61 17.75 -5.65
C PRO A 594 -28.17 16.40 -6.23
N LEU A 595 -27.33 16.40 -7.27
CA LEU A 595 -26.81 15.19 -7.91
C LEU A 595 -25.93 14.33 -6.97
N TYR A 596 -25.45 14.90 -5.87
CA TYR A 596 -24.69 14.22 -4.82
C TYR A 596 -25.54 13.95 -3.55
N GLY A 597 -26.84 14.26 -3.59
CA GLY A 597 -27.75 14.18 -2.44
C GLY A 597 -27.67 15.39 -1.51
N GLY A 598 -27.18 16.51 -2.00
CA GLY A 598 -27.14 17.80 -1.28
C GLY A 598 -28.47 18.57 -1.34
N SER A 599 -28.53 19.68 -0.59
CA SER A 599 -29.71 20.55 -0.50
C SER A 599 -29.84 21.55 -1.65
N GLY A 600 -28.80 21.71 -2.48
CA GLY A 600 -28.80 22.58 -3.65
C GLY A 600 -28.43 24.02 -3.35
N GLN A 601 -27.81 24.31 -2.19
CA GLN A 601 -27.27 25.64 -1.91
C GLN A 601 -25.96 25.87 -2.71
N GLY A 602 -25.79 27.04 -3.32
CA GLY A 602 -24.60 27.35 -4.14
C GLY A 602 -24.75 28.61 -4.92
N ASN A 603 -23.94 28.79 -5.97
CA ASN A 603 -23.75 30.06 -6.68
C ASN A 603 -24.15 30.01 -8.17
N SER A 604 -25.04 29.09 -8.54
CA SER A 604 -25.58 28.96 -9.92
C SER A 604 -24.49 28.86 -11.01
N GLY A 605 -23.37 28.19 -10.70
CA GLY A 605 -22.27 27.97 -11.64
C GLY A 605 -21.09 28.94 -11.49
N GLY A 606 -21.20 29.99 -10.66
CA GLY A 606 -20.08 30.86 -10.35
C GLY A 606 -20.47 32.29 -10.00
N VAL A 607 -19.46 33.11 -9.72
CA VAL A 607 -19.64 34.52 -9.30
C VAL A 607 -18.57 35.41 -9.93
N GLU A 608 -18.89 36.70 -10.09
CA GLU A 608 -17.96 37.75 -10.53
C GLU A 608 -17.16 38.27 -9.32
N ALA A 609 -15.86 38.40 -9.45
CA ALA A 609 -15.02 39.04 -8.44
C ALA A 609 -15.22 40.57 -8.45
N VAL A 610 -15.41 41.15 -7.27
CA VAL A 610 -15.55 42.60 -7.11
C VAL A 610 -14.27 43.22 -6.55
N PRO A 611 -13.93 44.49 -6.89
CA PRO A 611 -12.72 45.16 -6.41
C PRO A 611 -12.89 45.68 -4.97
N LEU A 612 -13.24 44.77 -4.08
CA LEU A 612 -13.38 45.02 -2.66
C LEU A 612 -12.36 44.15 -1.92
N PRO A 613 -11.25 44.70 -1.39
CA PRO A 613 -10.20 43.96 -0.73
C PRO A 613 -10.70 43.28 0.55
N VAL A 614 -10.36 41.98 0.70
CA VAL A 614 -10.58 41.17 1.93
C VAL A 614 -9.54 40.06 2.03
N HIS A 615 -9.21 39.60 3.23
CA HIS A 615 -8.22 38.58 3.51
C HIS A 615 -6.85 38.82 2.83
N GLY A 616 -6.44 40.12 2.75
CA GLY A 616 -5.20 40.52 2.10
C GLY A 616 -5.18 40.36 0.57
N ARG A 617 -6.35 40.20 -0.08
CA ARG A 617 -6.50 40.09 -1.54
C ARG A 617 -7.14 41.35 -2.13
N PRO A 618 -6.78 41.71 -3.37
CA PRO A 618 -7.32 42.93 -4.00
C PRO A 618 -8.79 42.82 -4.43
N TYR A 619 -9.27 41.61 -4.62
CA TYR A 619 -10.64 41.30 -5.02
C TYR A 619 -11.31 40.37 -4.01
N SER A 620 -12.61 40.24 -4.10
CA SER A 620 -13.38 39.28 -3.31
C SER A 620 -14.56 38.71 -4.09
N LEU A 621 -14.98 37.51 -3.67
CA LEU A 621 -16.16 36.79 -4.12
C LEU A 621 -17.22 36.90 -3.02
N GLU A 622 -18.45 37.19 -3.39
CA GLU A 622 -19.59 37.10 -2.49
C GLU A 622 -20.32 35.80 -2.75
N LEU A 623 -20.25 34.84 -1.79
CA LEU A 623 -20.65 33.45 -1.96
C LEU A 623 -21.84 33.10 -1.07
N THR A 624 -22.66 32.19 -1.58
CA THR A 624 -23.50 31.31 -0.75
C THR A 624 -22.71 30.03 -0.52
N ILE A 625 -22.24 29.83 0.72
CA ILE A 625 -21.52 28.60 1.10
C ILE A 625 -22.54 27.62 1.67
N PRO A 626 -22.61 26.38 1.13
CA PRO A 626 -23.58 25.39 1.55
C PRO A 626 -23.33 24.90 3.00
N PRO A 627 -24.38 24.36 3.67
CA PRO A 627 -24.24 23.75 4.99
C PRO A 627 -23.44 22.44 4.90
N LEU A 628 -22.51 22.21 5.85
CA LEU A 628 -21.64 21.01 5.87
C LEU A 628 -21.10 20.72 4.47
N GLY A 629 -20.57 21.74 3.81
CA GLY A 629 -20.24 21.64 2.39
C GLY A 629 -18.96 22.37 2.00
N ILE A 630 -18.49 22.04 0.81
CA ILE A 630 -17.31 22.64 0.20
C ILE A 630 -17.63 23.12 -1.21
N LEU A 631 -17.13 24.31 -1.52
CA LEU A 631 -17.10 24.88 -2.87
C LEU A 631 -15.68 24.80 -3.42
N VAL A 632 -15.58 24.43 -4.67
CA VAL A 632 -14.32 24.42 -5.43
C VAL A 632 -14.48 25.40 -6.59
N LEU A 633 -13.71 26.48 -6.57
CA LEU A 633 -13.82 27.56 -7.56
C LEU A 633 -12.50 27.73 -8.32
N ARG A 634 -12.60 28.10 -9.59
CA ARG A 634 -11.45 28.43 -10.43
C ARG A 634 -11.73 29.68 -11.26
N PRO A 635 -10.71 30.47 -11.62
CA PRO A 635 -10.88 31.56 -12.55
C PRO A 635 -11.45 31.07 -13.89
N GLY A 636 -12.45 31.75 -14.42
CA GLY A 636 -12.94 31.54 -15.77
C GLY A 636 -11.87 31.91 -16.83
N PRO A 637 -12.12 31.59 -18.10
CA PRO A 637 -11.27 32.06 -19.19
C PRO A 637 -11.13 33.57 -19.13
N ARG A 638 -9.90 34.09 -19.23
CA ARG A 638 -9.71 35.55 -19.38
C ARG A 638 -10.40 35.97 -20.68
N GLN A 639 -11.35 36.84 -20.59
CA GLN A 639 -11.79 37.57 -21.79
C GLN A 639 -10.59 38.42 -22.22
N GLU A 640 -9.97 38.08 -23.34
CA GLU A 640 -9.04 38.99 -24.01
C GLU A 640 -9.89 40.23 -24.42
N LEU A 641 -9.62 41.34 -23.75
CA LEU A 641 -10.18 42.66 -24.09
C LEU A 641 -9.48 43.21 -25.33
#